data_576a729164e8d8e7039cacbeca574e7f
#
_entry.id   576a729164e8d8e7039cacbeca574e7f
#
_cell.length_a   1.000
_cell.length_b   1.000
_cell.length_c   1.000
_cell.angle_alpha   90.00
_cell.angle_beta   90.00
_cell.angle_gamma   90.00
#
_symmetry.space_group_name_H-M   'P 1'
#
loop_
_entity.id
_entity.type
_entity.pdbx_description
1 polymer ?
#
loop_
_entity_poly.entity_id
_entity_poly.type
_entity_poly.pdbx_seq_one_letter_code
_entity_poly.pdbx_strand_id
1 'polypeptide(L)'
;MQFENFTDRARGLIQAAQTIAVRESHQQITPHHLLKALLDDSEGLASNLIRKAGGDPAIALQLSEQALAKLPQVEGQAAQTYLAQDTAKVLALAEEIAKKAGDSFVTAERLLVALGIEGSAKDALAKAKASPQALNAAINDIRKGRTADSASAEQAYDALKRYATDLTARAKEGKLDPIIGRDEEIRRTMQILSRRTKNNPVLIGEPGVGKTAIAEGLALRIVDGDVPESLKDKRLLSLDMGALIAGAKYRGEFEERLKAVLSEVQAADGSIILFIDEMHTLIGAGKTDGAMDASNLLKPALARGELHCIGATTLDEYRKHVEKDAALARRFQAVFVSEPTVEDTVSILRGLKEKYELHHGVRISDSAIVAASTLSNRYITDRFLPDKAIDLVDEAASRLRMAVDSKPEELDNLDRQIIQMKIEREALLKEDDEASKDRLKTLEAELADMEERSRDLTNRWEAERQALASATELKEQLDRMRAELADAERTGDLARASELKYGRIPQVEKQLEEAQSHDPGDLVQEVVDAEAVAQVVSKWTGIPVDKMLEGEREKLLKMEDALHKRVVGQDEAVTAVSSAVRRARAGLQDPNRPLGSFLFLGPTGVGKTELTKALAAFLFDDDTAIQRIDMSEYMEKHAVSRLVGAPPGYVGYEEGGVLTEAVRRRPYQVVLFDEVEKAHPDVFNILLQVLDEGRLTDSQGHVVDFRNTLIILTSNLGAEFMAGLAEDADVEAVRPQVMDAVRAAFRPEFLNRLDEIILFSRLKRDQMGAIVDIQIARLEKLLAERKITIKLEDSAREWLAEAGYDPAFGARPLKRVVQKAVQDPLAELILEGTVKDGSELKLGADDDGLTLNGVPLKSREAFKLGAASGPMAAPESQMIN
;
A
#
# COMPACT_ATOMS: atom_id res chain seq x y z
N MET A 1 54.43 0.35 -16.71
CA MET A 1 53.75 1.59 -17.15
C MET A 1 52.89 2.03 -16.00
N GLN A 2 53.00 3.25 -15.63
CA GLN A 2 52.10 3.86 -14.66
C GLN A 2 50.85 4.26 -15.41
N PHE A 3 49.68 3.59 -15.12
CA PHE A 3 48.38 3.93 -15.78
C PHE A 3 47.67 5.10 -15.11
N GLU A 4 48.42 5.98 -14.43
CA GLU A 4 47.88 7.15 -13.71
C GLU A 4 47.21 8.18 -14.66
N ASN A 5 47.71 8.26 -15.89
CA ASN A 5 47.18 9.13 -16.93
C ASN A 5 45.98 8.53 -17.75
N PHE A 6 45.47 7.39 -17.34
CA PHE A 6 44.31 6.77 -17.99
C PHE A 6 43.05 7.03 -17.18
N THR A 7 41.94 7.24 -17.85
CA THR A 7 40.63 7.33 -17.15
C THR A 7 40.32 6.05 -16.41
N ASP A 8 39.47 6.12 -15.42
CA ASP A 8 39.04 4.93 -14.63
C ASP A 8 38.47 3.83 -15.53
N ARG A 9 37.74 4.23 -16.56
CA ARG A 9 37.18 3.32 -17.55
C ARG A 9 38.27 2.66 -18.41
N ALA A 10 39.18 3.47 -18.94
CA ALA A 10 40.28 2.94 -19.73
C ALA A 10 41.15 1.98 -18.92
N ARG A 11 41.38 2.25 -17.62
CA ARG A 11 42.07 1.34 -16.71
C ARG A 11 41.28 0.05 -16.49
N GLY A 12 39.97 0.15 -16.29
CA GLY A 12 39.09 -1.02 -16.16
C GLY A 12 39.08 -1.91 -17.39
N LEU A 13 39.07 -1.31 -18.60
CA LEU A 13 39.16 -2.08 -19.85
C LEU A 13 40.52 -2.77 -20.05
N ILE A 14 41.63 -2.17 -19.62
CA ILE A 14 42.94 -2.80 -19.64
C ILE A 14 42.95 -3.99 -18.68
N GLN A 15 42.37 -3.88 -17.49
CA GLN A 15 42.22 -4.97 -16.54
C GLN A 15 41.31 -6.09 -17.08
N ALA A 16 40.21 -5.71 -17.76
CA ALA A 16 39.32 -6.66 -18.43
C ALA A 16 40.05 -7.45 -19.51
N ALA A 17 40.88 -6.78 -20.32
CA ALA A 17 41.72 -7.41 -21.32
C ALA A 17 42.71 -8.40 -20.68
N GLN A 18 43.28 -8.06 -19.55
CA GLN A 18 44.12 -8.98 -18.76
C GLN A 18 43.34 -10.19 -18.25
N THR A 19 42.14 -9.98 -17.74
CA THR A 19 41.25 -11.08 -17.30
C THR A 19 40.87 -12.01 -18.44
N ILE A 20 40.58 -11.47 -19.64
CA ILE A 20 40.33 -12.26 -20.84
C ILE A 20 41.57 -13.13 -21.18
N ALA A 21 42.78 -12.54 -21.18
CA ALA A 21 44.00 -13.25 -21.45
C ALA A 21 44.26 -14.39 -20.46
N VAL A 22 44.02 -14.16 -19.16
CA VAL A 22 44.13 -15.20 -18.11
C VAL A 22 43.11 -16.31 -18.33
N ARG A 23 41.83 -15.95 -18.58
CA ARG A 23 40.73 -16.91 -18.80
C ARG A 23 41.00 -17.82 -20.03
N GLU A 24 41.55 -17.24 -21.07
CA GLU A 24 41.89 -17.97 -22.31
C GLU A 24 43.28 -18.59 -22.27
N SER A 25 43.97 -18.60 -21.12
CA SER A 25 45.31 -19.18 -20.90
C SER A 25 46.42 -18.60 -21.81
N HIS A 26 46.29 -17.32 -22.15
CA HIS A 26 47.27 -16.63 -22.95
C HIS A 26 48.31 -15.92 -22.06
N GLN A 27 49.60 -16.06 -22.38
CA GLN A 27 50.70 -15.41 -21.65
C GLN A 27 50.86 -13.93 -22.01
N GLN A 28 50.40 -13.51 -23.16
CA GLN A 28 50.54 -12.14 -23.65
C GLN A 28 49.21 -11.45 -23.83
N ILE A 29 49.05 -10.23 -23.30
CA ILE A 29 47.96 -9.36 -23.58
C ILE A 29 48.21 -8.68 -24.93
N THR A 30 47.51 -9.11 -25.97
CA THR A 30 47.60 -8.57 -27.34
C THR A 30 46.58 -7.45 -27.59
N PRO A 31 46.73 -6.64 -28.66
CA PRO A 31 45.72 -5.64 -29.05
C PRO A 31 44.33 -6.22 -29.28
N HIS A 32 44.18 -7.49 -29.65
CA HIS A 32 42.88 -8.15 -29.78
C HIS A 32 42.20 -8.36 -28.45
N HIS A 33 42.91 -8.60 -27.34
CA HIS A 33 42.32 -8.65 -25.99
C HIS A 33 41.73 -7.28 -25.58
N LEU A 34 42.46 -6.17 -25.90
CA LEU A 34 41.97 -4.83 -25.65
C LEU A 34 40.73 -4.52 -26.53
N LEU A 35 40.75 -4.89 -27.81
CA LEU A 35 39.62 -4.66 -28.70
C LEU A 35 38.39 -5.46 -28.24
N LYS A 36 38.58 -6.73 -27.86
CA LYS A 36 37.50 -7.55 -27.31
C LYS A 36 36.96 -6.96 -26.02
N ALA A 37 37.80 -6.55 -25.07
CA ALA A 37 37.35 -5.86 -23.85
C ALA A 37 36.56 -4.58 -24.13
N LEU A 38 36.98 -3.78 -25.13
CA LEU A 38 36.23 -2.57 -25.57
C LEU A 38 34.88 -2.90 -26.21
N LEU A 39 34.74 -4.01 -26.92
CA LEU A 39 33.51 -4.40 -27.60
C LEU A 39 32.52 -5.15 -26.66
N ASP A 40 33.07 -5.89 -25.68
CA ASP A 40 32.31 -6.59 -24.65
C ASP A 40 31.84 -5.65 -23.50
N ASP A 41 32.25 -4.37 -23.53
CA ASP A 41 31.86 -3.39 -22.52
C ASP A 41 30.34 -3.16 -22.51
N SER A 42 29.70 -3.39 -21.37
CA SER A 42 28.26 -3.28 -21.16
C SER A 42 27.68 -1.90 -21.53
N GLU A 43 28.48 -0.85 -21.44
CA GLU A 43 28.07 0.51 -21.82
C GLU A 43 28.12 0.73 -23.32
N GLY A 44 28.75 -0.16 -24.09
CA GLY A 44 28.72 -0.19 -25.55
C GLY A 44 29.35 1.01 -26.26
N LEU A 45 30.22 1.78 -25.61
CA LEU A 45 30.82 3.00 -26.21
C LEU A 45 31.57 2.70 -27.50
N ALA A 46 32.44 1.68 -27.49
CA ALA A 46 33.21 1.31 -28.66
C ALA A 46 32.32 0.83 -29.80
N SER A 47 31.32 0.01 -29.49
CA SER A 47 30.33 -0.46 -30.46
C SER A 47 29.52 0.67 -31.08
N ASN A 48 29.13 1.67 -30.30
CA ASN A 48 28.42 2.85 -30.79
C ASN A 48 29.29 3.74 -31.66
N LEU A 49 30.57 3.95 -31.30
CA LEU A 49 31.53 4.70 -32.09
C LEU A 49 31.77 4.04 -33.44
N ILE A 50 31.92 2.69 -33.46
CA ILE A 50 32.10 1.94 -34.72
C ILE A 50 30.87 2.07 -35.63
N ARG A 51 29.64 1.96 -35.08
CA ARG A 51 28.41 2.18 -35.85
C ARG A 51 28.29 3.60 -36.40
N LYS A 52 28.58 4.62 -35.59
CA LYS A 52 28.59 6.01 -36.02
C LYS A 52 29.65 6.28 -37.08
N ALA A 53 30.79 5.57 -37.02
CA ALA A 53 31.83 5.64 -38.07
C ALA A 53 31.47 4.90 -39.34
N GLY A 54 30.27 4.29 -39.45
CA GLY A 54 29.80 3.52 -40.61
C GLY A 54 30.31 2.07 -40.64
N GLY A 55 30.85 1.58 -39.54
CA GLY A 55 31.36 0.22 -39.36
C GLY A 55 30.41 -0.73 -38.67
N ASP A 56 30.77 -2.03 -38.69
CA ASP A 56 30.03 -3.11 -38.00
C ASP A 56 30.84 -3.65 -36.81
N PRO A 57 30.42 -3.44 -35.56
CA PRO A 57 31.11 -3.93 -34.37
C PRO A 57 31.13 -5.46 -34.25
N ALA A 58 30.12 -6.17 -34.81
CA ALA A 58 30.05 -7.63 -34.76
C ALA A 58 31.21 -8.25 -35.59
N ILE A 59 31.52 -7.66 -36.74
CA ILE A 59 32.62 -8.09 -37.58
C ILE A 59 33.98 -7.88 -36.83
N ALA A 60 34.15 -6.73 -36.16
CA ALA A 60 35.36 -6.45 -35.39
C ALA A 60 35.54 -7.45 -34.22
N LEU A 61 34.45 -7.79 -33.52
CA LEU A 61 34.45 -8.76 -32.43
C LEU A 61 34.79 -10.15 -32.94
N GLN A 62 34.11 -10.64 -33.97
CA GLN A 62 34.35 -11.95 -34.58
C GLN A 62 35.78 -12.13 -35.05
N LEU A 63 36.34 -11.12 -35.71
CA LEU A 63 37.75 -11.17 -36.19
C LEU A 63 38.75 -11.15 -35.04
N SER A 64 38.43 -10.44 -33.96
CA SER A 64 39.26 -10.44 -32.74
C SER A 64 39.24 -11.78 -32.05
N GLU A 65 38.07 -12.43 -31.94
CA GLU A 65 37.95 -13.78 -31.38
C GLU A 65 38.66 -14.83 -32.22
N GLN A 66 38.56 -14.77 -33.53
CA GLN A 66 39.31 -15.62 -34.44
C GLN A 66 40.84 -15.45 -34.34
N ALA A 67 41.30 -14.24 -34.04
CA ALA A 67 42.70 -13.96 -33.84
C ALA A 67 43.18 -14.48 -32.48
N LEU A 68 42.36 -14.33 -31.41
CA LEU A 68 42.64 -14.82 -30.09
C LEU A 68 42.70 -16.37 -30.07
N ALA A 69 41.78 -17.05 -30.75
CA ALA A 69 41.77 -18.52 -30.85
C ALA A 69 43.02 -19.13 -31.51
N LYS A 70 43.78 -18.32 -32.22
CA LYS A 70 45.04 -18.78 -32.86
C LYS A 70 46.28 -18.58 -31.98
N LEU A 71 46.10 -17.91 -30.83
CA LEU A 71 47.23 -17.70 -29.91
C LEU A 71 47.58 -19.00 -29.14
N PRO A 72 48.86 -19.21 -28.83
CA PRO A 72 49.26 -20.39 -28.08
C PRO A 72 48.71 -20.31 -26.64
N GLN A 73 48.08 -21.39 -26.23
CA GLN A 73 47.56 -21.59 -24.86
C GLN A 73 48.63 -22.33 -24.05
N VAL A 74 48.84 -21.94 -22.82
CA VAL A 74 49.78 -22.54 -21.89
C VAL A 74 49.03 -23.12 -20.71
N GLU A 75 49.04 -24.44 -20.60
CA GLU A 75 48.52 -25.17 -19.43
C GLU A 75 49.62 -25.23 -18.33
N GLY A 76 49.32 -24.65 -17.16
CA GLY A 76 50.16 -24.72 -15.96
C GLY A 76 49.90 -23.60 -14.95
N GLN A 77 50.16 -23.84 -13.67
CA GLN A 77 49.89 -22.94 -12.55
C GLN A 77 50.51 -21.56 -12.76
N ALA A 78 49.67 -20.50 -12.58
CA ALA A 78 50.03 -19.08 -12.46
C ALA A 78 50.98 -18.52 -13.57
N ALA A 79 50.55 -18.54 -14.82
CA ALA A 79 51.20 -17.78 -15.87
C ALA A 79 51.05 -16.26 -15.57
N GLN A 80 52.15 -15.62 -15.20
CA GLN A 80 52.16 -14.14 -15.17
C GLN A 80 51.94 -13.63 -16.59
N THR A 81 50.77 -13.00 -16.81
CA THR A 81 50.44 -12.33 -18.06
C THR A 81 51.25 -11.04 -18.19
N TYR A 82 51.94 -10.85 -19.34
CA TYR A 82 52.64 -9.62 -19.63
C TYR A 82 52.13 -8.95 -20.90
N LEU A 83 52.36 -7.66 -21.01
CA LEU A 83 51.94 -6.88 -22.19
C LEU A 83 52.77 -7.29 -23.41
N ALA A 84 52.10 -7.61 -24.51
CA ALA A 84 52.75 -7.79 -25.78
C ALA A 84 53.42 -6.48 -26.25
N GLN A 85 54.51 -6.55 -26.99
CA GLN A 85 55.21 -5.33 -27.48
C GLN A 85 54.27 -4.44 -28.33
N ASP A 86 53.41 -5.04 -29.12
CA ASP A 86 52.41 -4.32 -29.93
C ASP A 86 51.37 -3.63 -29.06
N THR A 87 50.95 -4.24 -27.96
CA THR A 87 50.02 -3.61 -27.03
C THR A 87 50.65 -2.39 -26.34
N ALA A 88 51.93 -2.52 -25.95
CA ALA A 88 52.67 -1.40 -25.38
C ALA A 88 52.77 -0.21 -26.33
N LYS A 89 52.98 -0.48 -27.64
CA LYS A 89 52.97 0.57 -28.69
C LYS A 89 51.60 1.25 -28.84
N VAL A 90 50.53 0.45 -28.84
CA VAL A 90 49.12 0.97 -28.89
C VAL A 90 48.87 1.89 -27.73
N LEU A 91 49.21 1.50 -26.49
CA LEU A 91 49.04 2.32 -25.31
C LEU A 91 49.84 3.65 -25.37
N ALA A 92 51.08 3.59 -25.79
CA ALA A 92 51.93 4.78 -25.99
C ALA A 92 51.35 5.71 -27.08
N LEU A 93 50.85 5.12 -28.17
CA LEU A 93 50.18 5.89 -29.22
C LEU A 93 48.89 6.53 -28.74
N ALA A 94 48.12 5.88 -27.88
CA ALA A 94 46.92 6.42 -27.27
C ALA A 94 47.22 7.65 -26.39
N GLU A 95 48.36 7.64 -25.64
CA GLU A 95 48.82 8.80 -24.90
C GLU A 95 49.22 9.94 -25.81
N GLU A 96 49.85 9.69 -26.95
CA GLU A 96 50.22 10.70 -27.93
C GLU A 96 48.98 11.34 -28.59
N ILE A 97 48.00 10.50 -28.93
CA ILE A 97 46.72 10.96 -29.51
C ILE A 97 45.96 11.81 -28.51
N ALA A 98 45.90 11.42 -27.24
CA ALA A 98 45.26 12.19 -26.17
C ALA A 98 45.91 13.56 -26.02
N LYS A 99 47.26 13.61 -25.92
CA LYS A 99 48.00 14.89 -25.83
C LYS A 99 47.77 15.81 -27.04
N LYS A 100 47.74 15.27 -28.26
CA LYS A 100 47.45 16.04 -29.48
C LYS A 100 46.02 16.57 -29.52
N ALA A 101 45.10 15.89 -28.85
CA ALA A 101 43.70 16.31 -28.73
C ALA A 101 43.44 17.28 -27.57
N GLY A 102 44.48 17.58 -26.76
CA GLY A 102 44.36 18.44 -25.58
C GLY A 102 43.83 17.74 -24.34
N ASP A 103 43.73 16.40 -24.36
CA ASP A 103 43.22 15.58 -23.24
C ASP A 103 44.36 15.40 -22.21
N SER A 104 44.04 15.58 -20.91
CA SER A 104 44.98 15.29 -19.80
C SER A 104 45.00 13.80 -19.43
N PHE A 105 43.95 13.08 -19.80
CA PHE A 105 43.78 11.63 -19.54
C PHE A 105 43.50 10.89 -20.84
N VAL A 106 44.01 9.64 -20.92
CA VAL A 106 43.73 8.73 -22.03
C VAL A 106 42.40 8.05 -21.80
N THR A 107 41.50 8.22 -22.74
CA THR A 107 40.14 7.67 -22.69
C THR A 107 39.99 6.37 -23.50
N ALA A 108 38.93 5.59 -23.27
CA ALA A 108 38.62 4.37 -24.03
C ALA A 108 38.43 4.60 -25.53
N GLU A 109 37.85 5.76 -25.90
CA GLU A 109 37.73 6.10 -27.33
C GLU A 109 39.08 6.44 -27.96
N ARG A 110 40.04 7.04 -27.23
CA ARG A 110 41.39 7.24 -27.75
C ARG A 110 42.15 5.92 -27.90
N LEU A 111 41.93 4.96 -26.96
CA LEU A 111 42.40 3.58 -27.10
C LEU A 111 41.88 2.90 -28.37
N LEU A 112 40.57 3.10 -28.67
CA LEU A 112 39.94 2.53 -29.87
C LEU A 112 40.56 3.11 -31.14
N VAL A 113 40.83 4.42 -31.19
CA VAL A 113 41.51 5.06 -32.33
C VAL A 113 42.94 4.53 -32.47
N ALA A 114 43.68 4.40 -31.37
CA ALA A 114 45.05 3.90 -31.38
C ALA A 114 45.09 2.43 -31.90
N LEU A 115 44.16 1.55 -31.51
CA LEU A 115 44.01 0.21 -32.04
C LEU A 115 43.72 0.20 -33.55
N GLY A 116 43.07 1.20 -34.09
CA GLY A 116 42.83 1.35 -35.53
C GLY A 116 44.06 1.81 -36.31
N ILE A 117 45.05 2.43 -35.64
CA ILE A 117 46.25 2.93 -36.28
C ILE A 117 47.42 1.92 -36.18
N GLU A 118 47.60 1.36 -35.00
CA GLU A 118 48.79 0.53 -34.66
C GLU A 118 48.37 -0.80 -34.04
N GLY A 119 49.14 -1.86 -34.20
CA GLY A 119 48.98 -3.17 -33.62
C GLY A 119 48.19 -4.17 -34.47
N SER A 120 48.11 -5.41 -34.04
CA SER A 120 47.47 -6.53 -34.76
C SER A 120 45.95 -6.39 -34.91
N ALA A 121 45.27 -5.60 -34.08
CA ALA A 121 43.83 -5.35 -34.14
C ALA A 121 43.40 -4.35 -35.24
N LYS A 122 44.33 -3.63 -35.85
CA LYS A 122 44.11 -2.68 -36.95
C LYS A 122 43.32 -3.29 -38.10
N ASP A 123 43.71 -4.47 -38.53
CA ASP A 123 43.09 -5.19 -39.67
C ASP A 123 41.66 -5.57 -39.38
N ALA A 124 41.36 -5.91 -38.12
CA ALA A 124 39.97 -6.22 -37.69
C ALA A 124 39.07 -4.98 -37.77
N LEU A 125 39.52 -3.80 -37.30
CA LEU A 125 38.80 -2.54 -37.42
C LEU A 125 38.68 -2.07 -38.86
N ALA A 126 39.73 -2.22 -39.67
CA ALA A 126 39.69 -1.88 -41.10
C ALA A 126 38.63 -2.71 -41.86
N LYS A 127 38.61 -4.05 -41.64
CA LYS A 127 37.60 -4.95 -42.24
C LYS A 127 36.18 -4.67 -41.72
N ALA A 128 36.05 -4.20 -40.49
CA ALA A 128 34.79 -3.72 -39.93
C ALA A 128 34.38 -2.31 -40.44
N LYS A 129 35.10 -1.73 -41.39
CA LYS A 129 34.92 -0.38 -41.96
C LYS A 129 35.02 0.77 -40.93
N ALA A 130 35.68 0.55 -39.81
CA ALA A 130 35.93 1.54 -38.76
C ALA A 130 37.29 2.21 -38.99
N SER A 131 37.40 3.17 -39.90
CA SER A 131 38.65 3.86 -40.14
C SER A 131 39.02 4.81 -38.98
N PRO A 132 40.30 5.04 -38.66
CA PRO A 132 40.73 6.00 -37.62
C PRO A 132 40.19 7.42 -37.83
N GLN A 133 40.08 7.86 -39.08
CA GLN A 133 39.52 9.18 -39.41
C GLN A 133 38.03 9.27 -39.10
N ALA A 134 37.28 8.24 -39.49
CA ALA A 134 35.82 8.17 -39.17
C ALA A 134 35.56 8.02 -37.69
N LEU A 135 36.37 7.23 -36.96
CA LEU A 135 36.30 7.13 -35.49
C LEU A 135 36.58 8.47 -34.82
N ASN A 136 37.63 9.20 -35.25
CA ASN A 136 37.90 10.54 -34.72
C ASN A 136 36.78 11.56 -35.02
N ALA A 137 36.15 11.50 -36.18
CA ALA A 137 35.00 12.34 -36.49
C ALA A 137 33.81 12.00 -35.60
N ALA A 138 33.53 10.72 -35.39
CA ALA A 138 32.48 10.25 -34.47
C ALA A 138 32.75 10.65 -32.99
N ILE A 139 33.99 10.60 -32.55
CA ILE A 139 34.42 11.05 -31.21
C ILE A 139 34.20 12.55 -31.05
N ASN A 140 34.61 13.35 -32.03
CA ASN A 140 34.44 14.79 -31.97
C ASN A 140 32.98 15.21 -31.97
N ASP A 141 32.14 14.48 -32.69
CA ASP A 141 30.69 14.68 -32.66
C ASP A 141 30.07 14.36 -31.28
N ILE A 142 30.54 13.31 -30.61
CA ILE A 142 30.10 12.96 -29.25
C ILE A 142 30.65 13.97 -28.23
N ARG A 143 31.92 14.31 -28.32
CA ARG A 143 32.57 15.19 -27.36
C ARG A 143 32.18 16.66 -27.50
N LYS A 144 31.78 17.12 -28.68
CA LYS A 144 31.43 18.54 -28.98
C LYS A 144 32.45 19.53 -28.44
N GLY A 145 33.74 19.22 -28.64
CA GLY A 145 34.87 20.09 -28.26
C GLY A 145 35.32 19.97 -26.78
N ARG A 146 34.79 19.01 -26.03
CA ARG A 146 35.24 18.80 -24.63
C ARG A 146 36.56 17.99 -24.59
N THR A 147 37.42 18.33 -23.63
CA THR A 147 38.66 17.59 -23.32
C THR A 147 38.48 16.67 -22.10
N ALA A 148 39.28 15.64 -22.02
CA ALA A 148 39.27 14.70 -20.86
C ALA A 148 40.29 15.19 -19.81
N ASP A 149 39.84 16.06 -18.90
CA ASP A 149 40.69 16.71 -17.89
C ASP A 149 40.65 16.06 -16.49
N SER A 150 39.82 15.00 -16.31
CA SER A 150 39.73 14.23 -15.09
C SER A 150 39.72 12.72 -15.36
N ALA A 151 40.05 11.90 -14.34
CA ALA A 151 40.02 10.45 -14.46
C ALA A 151 38.60 9.93 -14.74
N SER A 152 37.55 10.67 -14.36
CA SER A 152 36.13 10.38 -14.56
C SER A 152 35.50 11.04 -15.80
N ALA A 153 36.31 11.71 -16.67
CA ALA A 153 35.82 12.52 -17.80
C ALA A 153 34.86 11.77 -18.72
N GLU A 154 35.02 10.48 -18.93
CA GLU A 154 34.15 9.66 -19.78
C GLU A 154 32.74 9.45 -19.19
N GLN A 155 32.59 9.57 -17.87
CA GLN A 155 31.28 9.50 -17.24
C GLN A 155 30.42 10.75 -17.57
N ALA A 156 31.06 11.82 -18.01
CA ALA A 156 30.38 13.06 -18.41
C ALA A 156 29.83 13.02 -19.85
N TYR A 157 30.12 11.97 -20.62
CA TYR A 157 29.61 11.81 -21.99
C TYR A 157 28.31 11.01 -21.97
N ASP A 158 27.31 11.48 -22.75
CA ASP A 158 25.96 10.90 -22.79
C ASP A 158 25.24 10.89 -21.40
N ALA A 159 25.52 11.89 -20.53
CA ALA A 159 24.95 11.97 -19.19
C ALA A 159 23.42 11.99 -19.20
N LEU A 160 22.80 12.69 -20.17
CA LEU A 160 21.33 12.72 -20.32
C LEU A 160 20.77 11.34 -20.66
N LYS A 161 21.46 10.55 -21.45
CA LYS A 161 20.99 9.19 -21.77
C LYS A 161 21.09 8.21 -20.61
N ARG A 162 22.02 8.45 -19.67
CA ARG A 162 22.27 7.62 -18.50
C ARG A 162 21.39 8.00 -17.31
N TYR A 163 21.18 9.29 -17.11
CA TYR A 163 20.58 9.84 -15.91
C TYR A 163 19.23 10.52 -16.15
N ALA A 164 18.70 10.43 -17.36
CA ALA A 164 17.39 11.00 -17.67
C ALA A 164 16.61 10.08 -18.64
N THR A 165 15.32 9.99 -18.42
CA THR A 165 14.37 9.29 -19.29
C THR A 165 13.70 10.29 -20.23
N ASP A 166 13.72 10.04 -21.53
CA ASP A 166 13.06 10.90 -22.52
C ASP A 166 11.57 10.61 -22.60
N LEU A 167 10.77 11.47 -21.96
CA LEU A 167 9.30 11.34 -21.94
C LEU A 167 8.70 11.59 -23.34
N THR A 168 9.28 12.50 -24.13
CA THR A 168 8.81 12.75 -25.50
C THR A 168 9.10 11.57 -26.43
N ALA A 169 10.20 10.86 -26.24
CA ALA A 169 10.47 9.63 -26.98
C ALA A 169 9.50 8.51 -26.58
N ARG A 170 9.23 8.33 -25.27
CA ARG A 170 8.24 7.37 -24.77
C ARG A 170 6.83 7.68 -25.25
N ALA A 171 6.47 8.97 -25.32
CA ALA A 171 5.20 9.42 -25.89
C ALA A 171 5.07 9.00 -27.37
N LYS A 172 6.14 9.21 -28.18
CA LYS A 172 6.19 8.78 -29.57
C LYS A 172 6.04 7.27 -29.75
N GLU A 173 6.58 6.51 -28.82
CA GLU A 173 6.48 5.03 -28.79
C GLU A 173 5.14 4.51 -28.26
N GLY A 174 4.22 5.40 -27.85
CA GLY A 174 2.92 5.01 -27.25
C GLY A 174 3.03 4.36 -25.87
N LYS A 175 4.17 4.55 -25.18
CA LYS A 175 4.45 3.92 -23.88
C LYS A 175 3.99 4.75 -22.68
N LEU A 176 3.38 5.90 -22.90
CA LEU A 176 2.79 6.71 -21.84
C LEU A 176 1.30 6.45 -21.70
N ASP A 177 0.81 6.61 -20.50
CA ASP A 177 -0.61 6.48 -20.21
C ASP A 177 -1.38 7.73 -20.66
N PRO A 178 -2.66 7.61 -21.04
CA PRO A 178 -3.49 8.75 -21.35
C PRO A 178 -3.72 9.59 -20.09
N ILE A 179 -3.54 10.90 -20.19
CA ILE A 179 -3.74 11.82 -19.05
C ILE A 179 -5.13 12.44 -19.15
N ILE A 180 -5.92 12.27 -18.11
CA ILE A 180 -7.31 12.71 -18.04
C ILE A 180 -7.47 13.63 -16.82
N GLY A 181 -8.24 14.71 -17.00
CA GLY A 181 -8.63 15.60 -15.90
C GLY A 181 -7.52 16.52 -15.38
N ARG A 182 -6.43 16.74 -16.14
CA ARG A 182 -5.30 17.62 -15.77
C ARG A 182 -5.03 18.73 -16.80
N ASP A 183 -6.02 19.06 -17.62
CA ASP A 183 -5.87 20.03 -18.72
C ASP A 183 -5.52 21.43 -18.25
N GLU A 184 -6.08 21.88 -17.12
CA GLU A 184 -5.80 23.22 -16.58
C GLU A 184 -4.35 23.32 -16.08
N GLU A 185 -3.87 22.34 -15.32
CA GLU A 185 -2.51 22.31 -14.79
C GLU A 185 -1.48 22.18 -15.92
N ILE A 186 -1.74 21.36 -16.94
CA ILE A 186 -0.87 21.22 -18.13
C ILE A 186 -0.84 22.57 -18.88
N ARG A 187 -1.99 23.19 -19.13
CA ARG A 187 -2.09 24.49 -19.79
C ARG A 187 -1.36 25.58 -18.99
N ARG A 188 -1.52 25.57 -17.68
CA ARG A 188 -0.82 26.51 -16.79
C ARG A 188 0.69 26.30 -16.83
N THR A 189 1.15 25.06 -16.85
CA THR A 189 2.56 24.68 -16.99
C THR A 189 3.14 25.17 -18.31
N MET A 190 2.44 24.96 -19.44
CA MET A 190 2.83 25.49 -20.75
C MET A 190 2.93 27.03 -20.76
N GLN A 191 1.93 27.69 -20.16
CA GLN A 191 1.90 29.14 -20.05
C GLN A 191 3.12 29.69 -19.28
N ILE A 192 3.51 29.01 -18.19
CA ILE A 192 4.68 29.42 -17.40
C ILE A 192 5.97 29.18 -18.19
N LEU A 193 6.14 28.03 -18.83
CA LEU A 193 7.31 27.72 -19.65
C LEU A 193 7.53 28.71 -20.80
N SER A 194 6.46 29.31 -21.32
CA SER A 194 6.51 30.31 -22.40
C SER A 194 6.80 31.73 -21.90
N ARG A 195 6.97 31.97 -20.60
CA ARG A 195 7.29 33.30 -20.05
C ARG A 195 8.75 33.66 -20.26
N ARG A 196 9.02 34.98 -20.28
CA ARG A 196 10.41 35.51 -20.33
C ARG A 196 11.14 35.38 -18.98
N THR A 197 10.42 35.46 -17.88
CA THR A 197 10.97 35.36 -16.50
C THR A 197 10.04 34.51 -15.67
N LYS A 198 10.55 33.87 -14.60
CA LYS A 198 9.82 32.88 -13.79
C LYS A 198 9.18 31.81 -14.66
N ASN A 199 9.96 31.31 -15.59
CA ASN A 199 9.56 30.36 -16.63
C ASN A 199 9.75 28.89 -16.24
N ASN A 200 10.04 28.62 -14.96
CA ASN A 200 10.15 27.27 -14.44
C ASN A 200 8.96 26.99 -13.51
N PRO A 201 7.99 26.16 -13.92
CA PRO A 201 6.88 25.75 -13.07
C PRO A 201 7.35 24.77 -11.98
N VAL A 202 6.73 24.85 -10.80
CA VAL A 202 6.82 23.82 -9.77
C VAL A 202 5.43 23.31 -9.49
N LEU A 203 5.22 22.02 -9.71
CA LEU A 203 4.01 21.30 -9.41
C LEU A 203 3.98 20.99 -7.92
N ILE A 204 3.03 21.55 -7.21
CA ILE A 204 2.92 21.45 -5.75
C ILE A 204 1.63 20.71 -5.42
N GLY A 205 1.74 19.61 -4.71
CA GLY A 205 0.57 18.83 -4.28
C GLY A 205 0.98 17.64 -3.43
N GLU A 206 0.01 17.00 -2.82
CA GLU A 206 0.22 15.82 -1.99
C GLU A 206 0.79 14.64 -2.80
N PRO A 207 1.41 13.65 -2.14
CA PRO A 207 1.86 12.43 -2.82
C PRO A 207 0.67 11.71 -3.48
N GLY A 208 0.87 11.15 -4.69
CA GLY A 208 -0.16 10.36 -5.36
C GLY A 208 -1.26 11.16 -6.09
N VAL A 209 -1.25 12.52 -6.07
CA VAL A 209 -2.26 13.31 -6.79
C VAL A 209 -2.03 13.42 -8.31
N GLY A 210 -0.94 12.84 -8.83
CA GLY A 210 -0.65 12.81 -10.27
C GLY A 210 0.23 13.96 -10.77
N LYS A 211 1.18 14.45 -9.98
CA LYS A 211 2.15 15.48 -10.40
C LYS A 211 2.99 15.06 -11.60
N THR A 212 3.49 13.83 -11.59
CA THR A 212 4.29 13.24 -12.68
C THR A 212 3.48 13.10 -13.96
N ALA A 213 2.19 12.74 -13.85
CA ALA A 213 1.26 12.64 -14.96
C ALA A 213 1.13 13.96 -15.74
N ILE A 214 1.22 15.13 -15.08
CA ILE A 214 1.19 16.44 -15.76
C ILE A 214 2.40 16.62 -16.69
N ALA A 215 3.57 16.14 -16.27
CA ALA A 215 4.77 16.17 -17.13
C ALA A 215 4.62 15.20 -18.32
N GLU A 216 4.09 14.01 -18.08
CA GLU A 216 3.80 13.04 -19.13
C GLU A 216 2.74 13.55 -20.13
N GLY A 217 1.67 14.20 -19.62
CA GLY A 217 0.65 14.85 -20.45
C GLY A 217 1.21 15.99 -21.29
N LEU A 218 2.15 16.76 -20.76
CA LEU A 218 2.86 17.76 -21.54
C LEU A 218 3.70 17.12 -22.65
N ALA A 219 4.37 15.98 -22.37
CA ALA A 219 5.13 15.26 -23.37
C ALA A 219 4.25 14.74 -24.51
N LEU A 220 3.06 14.21 -24.20
CA LEU A 220 2.07 13.79 -25.19
C LEU A 220 1.64 14.98 -26.07
N ARG A 221 1.27 16.13 -25.46
CA ARG A 221 0.88 17.33 -26.24
C ARG A 221 2.00 17.90 -27.10
N ILE A 222 3.27 17.83 -26.66
CA ILE A 222 4.43 18.21 -27.48
C ILE A 222 4.51 17.33 -28.73
N VAL A 223 4.32 16.03 -28.56
CA VAL A 223 4.38 15.07 -29.68
C VAL A 223 3.23 15.27 -30.65
N ASP A 224 2.02 15.53 -30.14
CA ASP A 224 0.81 15.78 -30.94
C ASP A 224 0.80 17.19 -31.59
N GLY A 225 1.74 18.05 -31.18
CA GLY A 225 1.80 19.44 -31.65
C GLY A 225 0.78 20.39 -31.04
N ASP A 226 0.06 19.95 -30.01
CA ASP A 226 -0.93 20.74 -29.26
C ASP A 226 -0.26 21.62 -28.19
N VAL A 227 0.75 22.36 -28.59
CA VAL A 227 1.53 23.27 -27.74
C VAL A 227 1.83 24.56 -28.46
N PRO A 228 2.13 25.67 -27.74
CA PRO A 228 2.63 26.90 -28.33
C PRO A 228 3.89 26.67 -29.19
N GLU A 229 4.07 27.48 -30.21
CA GLU A 229 5.20 27.38 -31.15
C GLU A 229 6.56 27.27 -30.46
N SER A 230 6.72 27.98 -29.34
CA SER A 230 7.94 27.95 -28.52
C SER A 230 8.27 26.61 -27.87
N LEU A 231 7.31 25.65 -27.85
CA LEU A 231 7.45 24.34 -27.21
C LEU A 231 7.41 23.16 -28.19
N LYS A 232 7.06 23.37 -29.50
CA LYS A 232 6.83 22.30 -30.49
C LYS A 232 8.00 21.34 -30.69
N ASP A 233 9.22 21.86 -30.73
CA ASP A 233 10.41 21.05 -31.01
C ASP A 233 11.22 20.69 -29.77
N LYS A 234 10.64 20.90 -28.57
CA LYS A 234 11.36 20.63 -27.34
C LYS A 234 11.23 19.17 -26.91
N ARG A 235 12.28 18.68 -26.31
CA ARG A 235 12.32 17.38 -25.67
C ARG A 235 12.09 17.54 -24.17
N LEU A 236 11.22 16.75 -23.59
CA LEU A 236 11.00 16.69 -22.15
C LEU A 236 11.69 15.46 -21.60
N LEU A 237 12.68 15.71 -20.74
CA LEU A 237 13.49 14.66 -20.09
C LEU A 237 13.20 14.63 -18.61
N SER A 238 12.87 13.46 -18.07
CA SER A 238 12.72 13.23 -16.63
C SER A 238 14.05 12.82 -16.01
N LEU A 239 14.53 13.57 -15.03
CA LEU A 239 15.77 13.29 -14.33
C LEU A 239 15.58 12.10 -13.37
N ASP A 240 16.42 11.08 -13.52
CA ASP A 240 16.43 9.92 -12.62
C ASP A 240 17.37 10.17 -11.43
N MET A 241 16.79 10.54 -10.31
CA MET A 241 17.53 10.79 -9.07
C MET A 241 18.18 9.52 -8.52
N GLY A 242 17.52 8.38 -8.69
CA GLY A 242 18.03 7.08 -8.25
C GLY A 242 19.31 6.71 -9.01
N ALA A 243 19.32 6.87 -10.34
CA ALA A 243 20.49 6.61 -11.17
C ALA A 243 21.66 7.58 -10.89
N LEU A 244 21.35 8.84 -10.54
CA LEU A 244 22.39 9.82 -10.17
C LEU A 244 23.09 9.46 -8.86
N ILE A 245 22.35 8.92 -7.88
CA ILE A 245 22.85 8.59 -6.54
C ILE A 245 23.44 7.16 -6.52
N ALA A 246 22.90 6.22 -7.28
CA ALA A 246 23.34 4.84 -7.28
C ALA A 246 24.83 4.70 -7.59
N GLY A 247 25.56 4.01 -6.70
CA GLY A 247 27.00 3.75 -6.85
C GLY A 247 27.90 4.97 -6.59
N ALA A 248 27.38 6.14 -6.27
CA ALA A 248 28.20 7.27 -5.85
C ALA A 248 28.68 7.05 -4.41
N LYS A 249 29.96 6.72 -4.24
CA LYS A 249 30.58 6.51 -2.91
C LYS A 249 30.88 7.83 -2.19
N TYR A 250 31.06 8.89 -2.92
CA TYR A 250 31.44 10.21 -2.41
C TYR A 250 30.53 11.29 -3.00
N ARG A 251 30.31 12.33 -2.21
CA ARG A 251 29.53 13.53 -2.60
C ARG A 251 29.98 14.14 -3.93
N GLY A 252 31.29 14.20 -4.19
CA GLY A 252 31.83 14.74 -5.42
C GLY A 252 31.39 14.03 -6.69
N GLU A 253 31.18 12.72 -6.65
CA GLU A 253 30.75 11.92 -7.80
C GLU A 253 29.33 12.27 -8.24
N PHE A 254 28.40 12.46 -7.29
CA PHE A 254 27.06 12.94 -7.58
C PHE A 254 27.06 14.36 -8.18
N GLU A 255 27.83 15.27 -7.58
CA GLU A 255 27.96 16.67 -8.07
C GLU A 255 28.51 16.68 -9.50
N GLU A 256 29.50 15.82 -9.83
CA GLU A 256 30.05 15.67 -11.18
C GLU A 256 29.03 15.17 -12.18
N ARG A 257 28.25 14.11 -11.81
CA ARG A 257 27.18 13.57 -12.66
C ARG A 257 26.10 14.61 -12.95
N LEU A 258 25.62 15.30 -11.92
CA LEU A 258 24.63 16.37 -12.09
C LEU A 258 25.17 17.52 -12.93
N LYS A 259 26.42 17.91 -12.72
CA LYS A 259 27.10 18.93 -13.54
C LYS A 259 27.21 18.52 -14.99
N ALA A 260 27.48 17.24 -15.27
CA ALA A 260 27.51 16.68 -16.61
C ALA A 260 26.14 16.79 -17.28
N VAL A 261 25.07 16.36 -16.60
CA VAL A 261 23.68 16.50 -17.07
C VAL A 261 23.34 17.95 -17.38
N LEU A 262 23.61 18.88 -16.44
CA LEU A 262 23.33 20.30 -16.63
C LEU A 262 24.11 20.89 -17.81
N SER A 263 25.37 20.49 -17.98
CA SER A 263 26.19 20.94 -19.11
C SER A 263 25.65 20.47 -20.47
N GLU A 264 25.08 19.26 -20.55
CA GLU A 264 24.44 18.75 -21.77
C GLU A 264 23.13 19.48 -22.06
N VAL A 265 22.33 19.77 -21.02
CA VAL A 265 21.09 20.55 -21.15
C VAL A 265 21.40 21.96 -21.64
N GLN A 266 22.44 22.63 -21.09
CA GLN A 266 22.89 23.93 -21.53
C GLN A 266 23.40 23.93 -22.98
N ALA A 267 24.16 22.89 -23.37
CA ALA A 267 24.67 22.74 -24.73
C ALA A 267 23.56 22.50 -25.77
N ALA A 268 22.38 22.10 -25.35
CA ALA A 268 21.21 21.90 -26.18
C ALA A 268 20.42 23.21 -26.47
N ASP A 269 20.91 24.35 -26.03
CA ASP A 269 20.42 25.71 -26.31
C ASP A 269 18.90 25.87 -26.18
N GLY A 270 18.38 25.42 -25.04
CA GLY A 270 16.97 25.53 -24.69
C GLY A 270 16.02 24.56 -25.40
N SER A 271 16.51 23.59 -26.17
CA SER A 271 15.70 22.56 -26.82
C SER A 271 15.25 21.47 -25.86
N ILE A 272 15.78 21.45 -24.64
CA ILE A 272 15.47 20.47 -23.62
C ILE A 272 14.78 21.15 -22.44
N ILE A 273 13.68 20.51 -21.96
CA ILE A 273 13.02 20.81 -20.70
C ILE A 273 13.31 19.65 -19.76
N LEU A 274 13.81 19.94 -18.58
CA LEU A 274 14.16 18.95 -17.57
C LEU A 274 13.03 18.83 -16.54
N PHE A 275 12.42 17.68 -16.40
CA PHE A 275 11.50 17.38 -15.31
C PHE A 275 12.27 16.80 -14.13
N ILE A 276 12.07 17.37 -12.94
CA ILE A 276 12.72 16.99 -11.69
C ILE A 276 11.63 16.62 -10.69
N ASP A 277 11.41 15.35 -10.54
CA ASP A 277 10.52 14.87 -9.48
C ASP A 277 11.21 14.93 -8.12
N GLU A 278 10.44 15.09 -7.06
CA GLU A 278 10.95 15.28 -5.70
C GLU A 278 12.08 16.32 -5.63
N MET A 279 11.88 17.47 -6.28
CA MET A 279 12.89 18.54 -6.43
C MET A 279 13.53 18.94 -5.11
N HIS A 280 12.84 18.77 -3.99
CA HIS A 280 13.35 19.05 -2.65
C HIS A 280 14.58 18.22 -2.27
N THR A 281 14.72 17.00 -2.83
CA THR A 281 15.90 16.15 -2.61
C THR A 281 17.18 16.77 -3.13
N LEU A 282 17.10 17.55 -4.21
CA LEU A 282 18.21 18.29 -4.77
C LEU A 282 18.51 19.61 -4.02
N ILE A 283 17.49 20.24 -3.44
CA ILE A 283 17.57 21.59 -2.88
C ILE A 283 17.75 21.57 -1.36
N GLY A 284 17.25 20.56 -0.67
CA GLY A 284 17.11 20.54 0.78
C GLY A 284 18.12 19.72 1.57
N ALA A 285 18.88 18.90 0.91
CA ALA A 285 19.76 17.93 1.55
C ALA A 285 21.00 18.50 2.29
N GLY A 286 21.17 19.83 2.33
CA GLY A 286 22.41 20.47 2.82
C GLY A 286 22.47 20.87 4.29
N LYS A 287 21.44 20.62 5.12
CA LYS A 287 21.42 21.12 6.51
C LYS A 287 21.71 20.09 7.60
N THR A 288 21.77 18.83 7.28
CA THR A 288 22.25 17.77 8.17
C THR A 288 23.64 17.33 7.73
N ASP A 289 24.54 17.09 8.67
CA ASP A 289 25.91 16.64 8.39
C ASP A 289 25.94 15.48 7.40
N GLY A 290 26.44 15.74 6.18
CA GLY A 290 26.59 14.75 5.11
C GLY A 290 25.57 14.80 3.97
N ALA A 291 24.55 15.65 3.99
CA ALA A 291 23.53 15.73 2.94
C ALA A 291 23.96 16.58 1.73
N MET A 292 23.48 16.21 0.54
CA MET A 292 23.86 16.76 -0.76
C MET A 292 23.14 18.10 -1.04
N ASP A 293 23.86 19.20 -1.22
CA ASP A 293 23.28 20.48 -1.63
C ASP A 293 23.63 20.78 -3.10
N ALA A 294 22.78 20.30 -4.00
CA ALA A 294 22.90 20.56 -5.43
C ALA A 294 22.34 21.94 -5.85
N SER A 295 21.74 22.69 -4.93
CA SER A 295 21.13 23.99 -5.23
C SER A 295 22.16 24.97 -5.79
N ASN A 296 23.41 24.91 -5.34
CA ASN A 296 24.48 25.76 -5.82
C ASN A 296 24.89 25.51 -7.29
N LEU A 297 24.61 24.31 -7.82
CA LEU A 297 24.81 23.96 -9.22
C LEU A 297 23.64 24.43 -10.10
N LEU A 298 22.41 24.34 -9.59
CA LEU A 298 21.20 24.75 -10.31
C LEU A 298 21.01 26.27 -10.38
N LYS A 299 21.31 26.99 -9.28
CA LYS A 299 21.09 28.42 -9.18
C LYS A 299 21.74 29.26 -10.30
N PRO A 300 22.99 29.03 -10.71
CA PRO A 300 23.62 29.80 -11.80
C PRO A 300 22.93 29.53 -13.17
N ALA A 301 22.60 28.29 -13.48
CA ALA A 301 21.96 27.91 -14.72
C ALA A 301 20.52 28.49 -14.83
N LEU A 302 19.76 28.43 -13.75
CA LEU A 302 18.43 29.04 -13.63
C LEU A 302 18.54 30.60 -13.69
N ALA A 303 19.56 31.17 -13.11
CA ALA A 303 19.76 32.63 -13.09
C ALA A 303 20.03 33.20 -14.47
N ARG A 304 20.80 32.48 -15.30
CA ARG A 304 21.13 32.88 -16.67
C ARG A 304 20.02 32.52 -17.68
N GLY A 305 19.00 31.74 -17.26
CA GLY A 305 17.94 31.25 -18.15
C GLY A 305 18.41 30.14 -19.10
N GLU A 306 19.52 29.50 -18.80
CA GLU A 306 20.10 28.37 -19.56
C GLU A 306 19.46 27.04 -19.26
N LEU A 307 18.69 26.95 -18.16
CA LEU A 307 17.97 25.78 -17.74
C LEU A 307 16.47 26.06 -17.73
N HIS A 308 15.72 25.28 -18.52
CA HIS A 308 14.27 25.20 -18.42
C HIS A 308 13.92 23.92 -17.66
N CYS A 309 13.23 24.02 -16.55
CA CYS A 309 12.85 22.87 -15.77
C CYS A 309 11.43 22.98 -15.21
N ILE A 310 10.84 21.81 -15.00
CA ILE A 310 9.58 21.58 -14.27
C ILE A 310 9.98 20.85 -13.00
N GLY A 311 9.70 21.42 -11.83
CA GLY A 311 9.87 20.74 -10.55
C GLY A 311 8.58 20.13 -10.07
N ALA A 312 8.63 19.02 -9.31
CA ALA A 312 7.51 18.51 -8.56
C ALA A 312 7.91 18.32 -7.09
N THR A 313 7.03 18.66 -6.16
CA THR A 313 7.28 18.55 -4.71
C THR A 313 5.97 18.63 -3.92
N THR A 314 6.03 18.39 -2.61
CA THR A 314 4.90 18.61 -1.71
C THR A 314 4.85 20.07 -1.24
N LEU A 315 3.70 20.50 -0.66
CA LEU A 315 3.54 21.86 -0.18
C LEU A 315 4.51 22.21 0.96
N ASP A 316 4.67 21.28 1.89
CA ASP A 316 5.54 21.47 3.04
C ASP A 316 7.01 21.58 2.66
N GLU A 317 7.44 20.78 1.71
CA GLU A 317 8.82 20.81 1.22
C GLU A 317 9.10 22.02 0.33
N TYR A 318 8.11 22.45 -0.45
CA TYR A 318 8.18 23.71 -1.18
C TYR A 318 8.42 24.89 -0.23
N ARG A 319 7.64 24.97 0.87
CA ARG A 319 7.80 26.02 1.89
C ARG A 319 9.15 25.93 2.60
N LYS A 320 9.62 24.74 2.93
CA LYS A 320 10.88 24.52 3.64
C LYS A 320 12.11 24.86 2.79
N HIS A 321 12.09 24.49 1.51
CA HIS A 321 13.31 24.44 0.68
C HIS A 321 13.32 25.46 -0.46
N VAL A 322 12.19 25.74 -1.11
CA VAL A 322 12.14 26.63 -2.27
C VAL A 322 11.72 28.04 -1.89
N GLU A 323 10.67 28.21 -1.13
CA GLU A 323 10.11 29.52 -0.79
C GLU A 323 11.05 30.34 0.10
N LYS A 324 11.78 29.68 1.00
CA LYS A 324 12.77 30.32 1.87
C LYS A 324 14.03 30.76 1.14
N ASP A 325 14.30 30.22 -0.04
CA ASP A 325 15.47 30.61 -0.85
C ASP A 325 15.08 31.69 -1.88
N ALA A 326 15.44 32.94 -1.60
CA ALA A 326 15.07 34.07 -2.43
C ALA A 326 15.55 33.97 -3.89
N ALA A 327 16.62 33.22 -4.17
CA ALA A 327 17.12 33.01 -5.52
C ALA A 327 16.24 32.05 -6.32
N LEU A 328 15.77 30.99 -5.69
CA LEU A 328 14.88 29.99 -6.27
C LEU A 328 13.44 30.53 -6.38
N ALA A 329 12.91 31.18 -5.34
CA ALA A 329 11.56 31.74 -5.32
C ALA A 329 11.33 32.79 -6.44
N ARG A 330 12.40 33.47 -6.90
CA ARG A 330 12.31 34.41 -8.03
C ARG A 330 12.32 33.73 -9.40
N ARG A 331 12.65 32.44 -9.49
CA ARG A 331 12.83 31.73 -10.76
C ARG A 331 11.73 30.68 -10.97
N PHE A 332 11.16 30.17 -9.89
CA PHE A 332 10.09 29.19 -9.94
C PHE A 332 8.72 29.84 -9.78
N GLN A 333 7.72 29.26 -10.43
CA GLN A 333 6.32 29.64 -10.31
C GLN A 333 5.51 28.43 -9.88
N ALA A 334 4.82 28.53 -8.75
CA ALA A 334 3.96 27.47 -8.23
C ALA A 334 2.76 27.20 -9.16
N VAL A 335 2.50 25.91 -9.35
CA VAL A 335 1.27 25.34 -9.94
C VAL A 335 0.72 24.35 -8.92
N PHE A 336 -0.42 24.66 -8.33
CA PHE A 336 -1.04 23.78 -7.34
C PHE A 336 -1.78 22.64 -8.04
N VAL A 337 -1.52 21.42 -7.58
CA VAL A 337 -2.13 20.20 -8.05
C VAL A 337 -2.97 19.64 -6.91
N SER A 338 -4.28 19.87 -6.99
CA SER A 338 -5.23 19.37 -5.99
C SER A 338 -5.54 17.89 -6.16
N GLU A 339 -5.98 17.26 -5.10
CA GLU A 339 -6.57 15.92 -5.16
C GLU A 339 -7.79 15.96 -6.10
N PRO A 340 -7.93 15.04 -7.08
CA PRO A 340 -9.09 14.98 -7.94
C PRO A 340 -10.33 14.54 -7.16
N THR A 341 -11.50 14.90 -7.65
CA THR A 341 -12.77 14.41 -7.11
C THR A 341 -12.95 12.91 -7.40
N VAL A 342 -13.92 12.29 -6.75
CA VAL A 342 -14.29 10.90 -7.02
C VAL A 342 -14.72 10.74 -8.49
N GLU A 343 -15.47 11.69 -9.03
CA GLU A 343 -15.94 11.70 -10.42
C GLU A 343 -14.79 11.81 -11.42
N ASP A 344 -13.84 12.70 -11.15
CA ASP A 344 -12.61 12.81 -11.96
C ASP A 344 -11.79 11.51 -11.90
N THR A 345 -11.68 10.92 -10.71
CA THR A 345 -10.97 9.65 -10.50
C THR A 345 -11.61 8.50 -11.28
N VAL A 346 -12.94 8.41 -11.29
CA VAL A 346 -13.66 7.42 -12.12
C VAL A 346 -13.31 7.63 -13.60
N SER A 347 -13.25 8.87 -14.05
CA SER A 347 -12.88 9.18 -15.43
C SER A 347 -11.44 8.80 -15.76
N ILE A 348 -10.51 9.06 -14.83
CA ILE A 348 -9.10 8.66 -14.94
C ILE A 348 -8.99 7.13 -15.02
N LEU A 349 -9.64 6.40 -14.12
CA LEU A 349 -9.60 4.94 -14.11
C LEU A 349 -10.21 4.31 -15.36
N ARG A 350 -11.29 4.91 -15.89
CA ARG A 350 -11.86 4.47 -17.18
C ARG A 350 -10.86 4.59 -18.33
N GLY A 351 -10.06 5.65 -18.34
CA GLY A 351 -9.01 5.83 -19.33
C GLY A 351 -7.82 4.88 -19.18
N LEU A 352 -7.54 4.44 -17.96
CA LEU A 352 -6.46 3.49 -17.67
C LEU A 352 -6.91 2.03 -17.79
N LYS A 353 -8.21 1.76 -17.78
CA LYS A 353 -8.82 0.43 -17.74
C LYS A 353 -8.21 -0.54 -18.73
N GLU A 354 -8.16 -0.17 -20.02
CA GLU A 354 -7.69 -1.05 -21.08
C GLU A 354 -6.24 -1.49 -20.87
N LYS A 355 -5.38 -0.61 -20.34
CA LYS A 355 -3.98 -0.92 -20.05
C LYS A 355 -3.81 -1.89 -18.90
N TYR A 356 -4.60 -1.70 -17.82
CA TYR A 356 -4.60 -2.64 -16.70
C TYR A 356 -5.20 -3.99 -17.08
N GLU A 357 -6.27 -4.01 -17.89
CA GLU A 357 -6.83 -5.24 -18.45
C GLU A 357 -5.81 -6.00 -19.30
N LEU A 358 -5.03 -5.30 -20.11
CA LEU A 358 -3.98 -5.88 -20.93
C LEU A 358 -2.83 -6.42 -20.08
N HIS A 359 -2.39 -5.64 -19.07
CA HIS A 359 -1.27 -6.03 -18.21
C HIS A 359 -1.57 -7.28 -17.39
N HIS A 360 -2.76 -7.35 -16.78
CA HIS A 360 -3.15 -8.47 -15.92
C HIS A 360 -3.85 -9.61 -16.66
N GLY A 361 -4.31 -9.38 -17.89
CA GLY A 361 -5.04 -10.39 -18.67
C GLY A 361 -6.43 -10.71 -18.12
N VAL A 362 -7.03 -9.79 -17.35
CA VAL A 362 -8.37 -9.91 -16.75
C VAL A 362 -9.25 -8.75 -17.20
N ARG A 363 -10.57 -8.90 -17.06
CA ARG A 363 -11.53 -7.81 -17.36
C ARG A 363 -11.81 -7.01 -16.09
N ILE A 364 -12.01 -5.70 -16.24
CA ILE A 364 -12.36 -4.80 -15.14
C ILE A 364 -13.75 -4.23 -15.44
N SER A 365 -14.72 -4.46 -14.55
CA SER A 365 -16.06 -3.89 -14.70
C SER A 365 -16.09 -2.39 -14.40
N ASP A 366 -17.07 -1.69 -14.94
CA ASP A 366 -17.26 -0.27 -14.58
C ASP A 366 -17.66 -0.11 -13.10
N SER A 367 -18.40 -1.09 -12.56
CA SER A 367 -18.75 -1.13 -11.15
C SER A 367 -17.52 -1.24 -10.24
N ALA A 368 -16.46 -1.97 -10.66
CA ALA A 368 -15.19 -2.01 -9.93
C ALA A 368 -14.49 -0.65 -9.91
N ILE A 369 -14.50 0.08 -11.02
CA ILE A 369 -13.90 1.42 -11.13
C ILE A 369 -14.61 2.41 -10.21
N VAL A 370 -15.94 2.41 -10.23
CA VAL A 370 -16.75 3.26 -9.34
C VAL A 370 -16.53 2.87 -7.88
N ALA A 371 -16.50 1.56 -7.58
CA ALA A 371 -16.22 1.05 -6.24
C ALA A 371 -14.82 1.46 -5.77
N ALA A 372 -13.78 1.29 -6.59
CA ALA A 372 -12.41 1.67 -6.25
C ALA A 372 -12.28 3.15 -5.90
N SER A 373 -12.89 4.03 -6.70
CA SER A 373 -12.89 5.47 -6.47
C SER A 373 -13.65 5.86 -5.20
N THR A 374 -14.83 5.29 -5.00
CA THR A 374 -15.71 5.63 -3.87
C THR A 374 -15.19 5.05 -2.55
N LEU A 375 -14.82 3.75 -2.57
CA LEU A 375 -14.36 3.06 -1.37
C LEU A 375 -13.00 3.56 -0.92
N SER A 376 -12.06 3.82 -1.85
CA SER A 376 -10.77 4.39 -1.48
C SER A 376 -10.91 5.78 -0.86
N ASN A 377 -11.76 6.63 -1.44
CA ASN A 377 -12.00 7.97 -0.89
C ASN A 377 -12.59 7.92 0.53
N ARG A 378 -13.49 6.94 0.77
CA ARG A 378 -14.18 6.80 2.04
C ARG A 378 -13.35 6.09 3.12
N TYR A 379 -12.61 5.05 2.75
CA TYR A 379 -12.00 4.11 3.70
C TYR A 379 -10.48 4.20 3.80
N ILE A 380 -9.80 4.79 2.81
CA ILE A 380 -8.34 4.97 2.82
C ILE A 380 -8.05 6.46 2.98
N THR A 381 -7.73 6.88 4.22
CA THR A 381 -7.59 8.30 4.58
C THR A 381 -6.14 8.80 4.63
N ASP A 382 -5.17 7.89 4.62
CA ASP A 382 -3.74 8.16 4.68
C ASP A 382 -3.08 8.36 3.31
N ARG A 383 -3.85 8.19 2.21
CA ARG A 383 -3.40 8.34 0.83
C ARG A 383 -4.39 9.18 0.03
N PHE A 384 -3.96 9.69 -1.12
CA PHE A 384 -4.75 10.60 -1.95
C PHE A 384 -5.20 9.95 -3.26
N LEU A 385 -6.32 10.45 -3.80
CA LEU A 385 -6.78 10.10 -5.16
C LEU A 385 -5.85 10.78 -6.20
N PRO A 386 -5.68 10.20 -7.38
CA PRO A 386 -6.26 8.94 -7.86
C PRO A 386 -5.45 7.70 -7.46
N ASP A 387 -4.24 7.85 -6.92
CA ASP A 387 -3.25 6.80 -6.67
C ASP A 387 -3.82 5.63 -5.86
N LYS A 388 -4.47 5.91 -4.72
CA LYS A 388 -5.11 4.87 -3.89
C LYS A 388 -6.20 4.07 -4.62
N ALA A 389 -6.92 4.69 -5.56
CA ALA A 389 -7.94 4.00 -6.34
C ALA A 389 -7.34 3.17 -7.48
N ILE A 390 -6.26 3.66 -8.09
CA ILE A 390 -5.46 2.94 -9.08
C ILE A 390 -4.89 1.67 -8.46
N ASP A 391 -4.24 1.79 -7.30
CA ASP A 391 -3.64 0.66 -6.59
C ASP A 391 -4.68 -0.40 -6.19
N LEU A 392 -5.90 0.00 -5.81
CA LEU A 392 -6.97 -0.95 -5.51
C LEU A 392 -7.36 -1.77 -6.74
N VAL A 393 -7.48 -1.12 -7.90
CA VAL A 393 -7.78 -1.82 -9.15
C VAL A 393 -6.63 -2.74 -9.56
N ASP A 394 -5.40 -2.27 -9.42
CA ASP A 394 -4.20 -3.02 -9.73
C ASP A 394 -4.07 -4.28 -8.85
N GLU A 395 -4.22 -4.13 -7.53
CA GLU A 395 -4.17 -5.28 -6.61
C GLU A 395 -5.35 -6.23 -6.82
N ALA A 396 -6.56 -5.73 -7.05
CA ALA A 396 -7.72 -6.59 -7.32
C ALA A 396 -7.52 -7.40 -8.61
N ALA A 397 -7.01 -6.77 -9.68
CA ALA A 397 -6.69 -7.43 -10.93
C ALA A 397 -5.55 -8.45 -10.77
N SER A 398 -4.49 -8.11 -10.02
CA SER A 398 -3.38 -9.00 -9.71
C SER A 398 -3.83 -10.23 -8.93
N ARG A 399 -4.69 -10.05 -7.91
CA ARG A 399 -5.24 -11.16 -7.11
C ARG A 399 -6.10 -12.09 -7.97
N LEU A 400 -6.95 -11.50 -8.80
CA LEU A 400 -7.80 -12.26 -9.72
C LEU A 400 -6.93 -13.05 -10.70
N ARG A 401 -5.90 -12.42 -11.28
CA ARG A 401 -4.94 -13.11 -12.16
C ARG A 401 -4.26 -14.29 -11.45
N MET A 402 -3.82 -14.10 -10.21
CA MET A 402 -3.21 -15.16 -9.42
C MET A 402 -4.21 -16.30 -9.12
N ALA A 403 -5.49 -15.97 -8.90
CA ALA A 403 -6.54 -16.97 -8.72
C ALA A 403 -6.80 -17.76 -10.02
N VAL A 404 -6.80 -17.09 -11.18
CA VAL A 404 -6.92 -17.73 -12.51
C VAL A 404 -5.75 -18.68 -12.78
N ASP A 405 -4.54 -18.29 -12.44
CA ASP A 405 -3.33 -19.11 -12.64
C ASP A 405 -3.17 -20.22 -11.59
N SER A 406 -3.89 -20.15 -10.47
CA SER A 406 -3.89 -21.13 -9.40
C SER A 406 -5.00 -22.16 -9.58
N LYS A 407 -4.83 -23.37 -9.03
CA LYS A 407 -5.91 -24.34 -8.99
C LYS A 407 -7.10 -23.80 -8.19
N PRO A 408 -8.35 -23.93 -8.67
CA PRO A 408 -9.54 -23.57 -7.92
C PRO A 408 -9.58 -24.28 -6.55
N GLU A 409 -10.09 -23.62 -5.53
CA GLU A 409 -10.14 -24.15 -4.16
C GLU A 409 -10.87 -25.50 -4.09
N GLU A 410 -11.93 -25.66 -4.87
CA GLU A 410 -12.71 -26.90 -4.95
C GLU A 410 -11.84 -28.05 -5.47
N LEU A 411 -11.05 -27.83 -6.52
CA LEU A 411 -10.13 -28.81 -7.09
C LEU A 411 -8.97 -29.12 -6.13
N ASP A 412 -8.40 -28.11 -5.45
CA ASP A 412 -7.32 -28.32 -4.49
C ASP A 412 -7.78 -29.12 -3.26
N ASN A 413 -8.99 -28.84 -2.76
CA ASN A 413 -9.60 -29.61 -1.67
C ASN A 413 -9.87 -31.07 -2.08
N LEU A 414 -10.36 -31.28 -3.30
CA LEU A 414 -10.61 -32.61 -3.84
C LEU A 414 -9.31 -33.40 -3.99
N ASP A 415 -8.26 -32.75 -4.52
CA ASP A 415 -6.93 -33.37 -4.66
C ASP A 415 -6.33 -33.76 -3.30
N ARG A 416 -6.51 -32.93 -2.27
CA ARG A 416 -6.07 -33.24 -0.89
C ARG A 416 -6.82 -34.44 -0.31
N GLN A 417 -8.13 -34.51 -0.53
CA GLN A 417 -8.94 -35.66 -0.11
C GLN A 417 -8.49 -36.94 -0.83
N ILE A 418 -8.24 -36.87 -2.12
CA ILE A 418 -7.71 -38.00 -2.91
C ILE A 418 -6.37 -38.46 -2.35
N ILE A 419 -5.45 -37.55 -2.02
CA ILE A 419 -4.16 -37.90 -1.43
C ILE A 419 -4.36 -38.59 -0.07
N GLN A 420 -5.25 -38.08 0.78
CA GLN A 420 -5.56 -38.67 2.08
C GLN A 420 -6.13 -40.09 1.96
N MET A 421 -7.08 -40.28 1.03
CA MET A 421 -7.66 -41.61 0.75
C MET A 421 -6.62 -42.59 0.17
N LYS A 422 -5.71 -42.12 -0.68
CA LYS A 422 -4.59 -42.94 -1.16
C LYS A 422 -3.68 -43.41 -0.03
N ILE A 423 -3.42 -42.53 0.96
CA ILE A 423 -2.64 -42.92 2.14
C ILE A 423 -3.38 -43.96 2.97
N GLU A 424 -4.72 -43.78 3.19
CA GLU A 424 -5.57 -44.77 3.88
C GLU A 424 -5.58 -46.09 3.13
N ARG A 425 -5.74 -46.10 1.80
CA ARG A 425 -5.69 -47.29 0.97
C ARG A 425 -4.35 -48.05 1.14
N GLU A 426 -3.20 -47.37 1.10
CA GLU A 426 -1.91 -48.02 1.28
C GLU A 426 -1.74 -48.57 2.71
N ALA A 427 -2.40 -48.04 3.69
CA ALA A 427 -2.43 -48.57 5.05
C ALA A 427 -3.29 -49.83 5.14
N LEU A 428 -4.53 -49.78 4.58
CA LEU A 428 -5.49 -50.91 4.59
C LEU A 428 -5.00 -52.09 3.74
N LEU A 429 -4.22 -51.88 2.69
CA LEU A 429 -3.58 -52.93 1.90
C LEU A 429 -2.61 -53.79 2.70
N LYS A 430 -2.12 -53.30 3.85
CA LYS A 430 -1.22 -54.05 4.73
C LYS A 430 -1.92 -54.89 5.81
N GLU A 431 -3.24 -54.70 5.94
CA GLU A 431 -4.05 -55.37 6.92
C GLU A 431 -4.75 -56.57 6.29
N ASP A 432 -4.87 -57.69 7.02
CA ASP A 432 -5.42 -58.94 6.50
C ASP A 432 -6.84 -59.29 7.04
N ASP A 433 -7.38 -58.46 7.95
CA ASP A 433 -8.67 -58.70 8.56
C ASP A 433 -9.84 -58.36 7.58
N GLU A 434 -10.98 -59.02 7.81
CA GLU A 434 -12.16 -58.94 6.93
C GLU A 434 -12.81 -57.54 6.91
N ALA A 435 -12.76 -56.82 8.06
CA ALA A 435 -13.27 -55.46 8.16
C ALA A 435 -12.42 -54.45 7.36
N SER A 436 -11.10 -54.59 7.37
CA SER A 436 -10.19 -53.75 6.56
C SER A 436 -10.36 -54.03 5.06
N LYS A 437 -10.66 -55.26 4.65
CA LYS A 437 -10.96 -55.61 3.24
C LYS A 437 -12.28 -55.00 2.75
N ASP A 438 -13.33 -55.02 3.59
CA ASP A 438 -14.58 -54.35 3.24
C ASP A 438 -14.45 -52.85 3.18
N ARG A 439 -13.70 -52.25 4.11
CA ARG A 439 -13.39 -50.81 4.08
C ARG A 439 -12.55 -50.43 2.86
N LEU A 440 -11.57 -51.28 2.48
CA LEU A 440 -10.74 -51.06 1.29
C LEU A 440 -11.58 -51.03 0.02
N LYS A 441 -12.53 -51.95 -0.13
CA LYS A 441 -13.42 -51.99 -1.30
C LYS A 441 -14.30 -50.76 -1.42
N THR A 442 -14.84 -50.27 -0.29
CA THR A 442 -15.64 -49.05 -0.25
C THR A 442 -14.76 -47.83 -0.59
N LEU A 443 -13.58 -47.76 0.00
CA LEU A 443 -12.61 -46.67 -0.21
C LEU A 443 -12.14 -46.60 -1.67
N GLU A 444 -11.91 -47.75 -2.33
CA GLU A 444 -11.54 -47.79 -3.74
C GLU A 444 -12.65 -47.29 -4.65
N ALA A 445 -13.92 -47.55 -4.33
CA ALA A 445 -15.04 -47.01 -5.08
C ALA A 445 -15.18 -45.48 -4.89
N GLU A 446 -15.05 -44.99 -3.67
CA GLU A 446 -15.06 -43.55 -3.35
C GLU A 446 -13.88 -42.82 -4.02
N LEU A 447 -12.70 -43.42 -4.01
CA LEU A 447 -11.49 -42.87 -4.63
C LEU A 447 -11.66 -42.79 -6.16
N ALA A 448 -12.24 -43.81 -6.81
CA ALA A 448 -12.47 -43.78 -8.24
C ALA A 448 -13.43 -42.65 -8.67
N ASP A 449 -14.53 -42.46 -7.92
CA ASP A 449 -15.49 -41.36 -8.16
C ASP A 449 -14.81 -39.98 -7.98
N MET A 450 -14.02 -39.80 -6.93
CA MET A 450 -13.29 -38.56 -6.69
C MET A 450 -12.20 -38.28 -7.76
N GLU A 451 -11.48 -39.29 -8.19
CA GLU A 451 -10.50 -39.17 -9.26
C GLU A 451 -11.14 -38.83 -10.61
N GLU A 452 -12.36 -39.35 -10.89
CA GLU A 452 -13.10 -38.98 -12.08
C GLU A 452 -13.55 -37.52 -12.02
N ARG A 453 -14.10 -37.06 -10.89
CA ARG A 453 -14.45 -35.64 -10.65
C ARG A 453 -13.27 -34.70 -10.75
N SER A 454 -12.14 -35.07 -10.15
CA SER A 454 -10.92 -34.27 -10.22
C SER A 454 -10.43 -34.14 -11.65
N ARG A 455 -10.49 -35.20 -12.46
CA ARG A 455 -10.14 -35.16 -13.89
C ARG A 455 -11.09 -34.26 -14.69
N ASP A 456 -12.40 -34.34 -14.46
CA ASP A 456 -13.39 -33.52 -15.17
C ASP A 456 -13.20 -32.03 -14.82
N LEU A 457 -13.06 -31.69 -13.53
CA LEU A 457 -12.77 -30.33 -13.08
C LEU A 457 -11.43 -29.80 -13.61
N THR A 458 -10.39 -30.64 -13.64
CA THR A 458 -9.08 -30.26 -14.21
C THR A 458 -9.18 -29.91 -15.67
N ASN A 459 -9.89 -30.76 -16.45
CA ASN A 459 -10.07 -30.54 -17.88
C ASN A 459 -10.86 -29.25 -18.18
N ARG A 460 -11.90 -28.97 -17.38
CA ARG A 460 -12.66 -27.72 -17.48
C ARG A 460 -11.80 -26.52 -17.14
N TRP A 461 -11.09 -26.56 -16.03
CA TRP A 461 -10.20 -25.48 -15.62
C TRP A 461 -9.10 -25.20 -16.65
N GLU A 462 -8.47 -26.24 -17.20
CA GLU A 462 -7.46 -26.08 -18.26
C GLU A 462 -8.05 -25.46 -19.53
N ALA A 463 -9.27 -25.85 -19.92
CA ALA A 463 -9.95 -25.28 -21.06
C ALA A 463 -10.30 -23.81 -20.87
N GLU A 464 -10.84 -23.43 -19.70
CA GLU A 464 -11.15 -22.04 -19.35
C GLU A 464 -9.88 -21.17 -19.33
N ARG A 465 -8.80 -21.66 -18.70
CA ARG A 465 -7.50 -21.00 -18.66
C ARG A 465 -6.91 -20.78 -20.07
N GLN A 466 -7.06 -21.76 -20.96
CA GLN A 466 -6.55 -21.67 -22.32
C GLN A 466 -7.34 -20.65 -23.15
N ALA A 467 -8.66 -20.58 -22.96
CA ALA A 467 -9.51 -19.58 -23.60
C ALA A 467 -9.12 -18.15 -23.17
N LEU A 468 -8.88 -17.93 -21.87
CA LEU A 468 -8.39 -16.65 -21.34
C LEU A 468 -7.03 -16.24 -21.92
N ALA A 469 -6.09 -17.17 -21.98
CA ALA A 469 -4.78 -16.91 -22.56
C ALA A 469 -4.88 -16.47 -24.03
N SER A 470 -5.73 -17.13 -24.81
CA SER A 470 -5.98 -16.78 -26.20
C SER A 470 -6.63 -15.39 -26.36
N ALA A 471 -7.59 -15.04 -25.50
CA ALA A 471 -8.21 -13.71 -25.51
C ALA A 471 -7.21 -12.60 -25.16
N THR A 472 -6.30 -12.86 -24.21
CA THR A 472 -5.24 -11.92 -23.83
C THR A 472 -4.26 -11.68 -24.99
N GLU A 473 -3.84 -12.73 -25.69
CA GLU A 473 -2.96 -12.63 -26.85
C GLU A 473 -3.60 -11.82 -28.00
N LEU A 474 -4.89 -12.01 -28.25
CA LEU A 474 -5.63 -11.22 -29.23
C LEU A 474 -5.73 -9.74 -28.85
N LYS A 475 -5.91 -9.42 -27.56
CA LYS A 475 -5.90 -8.03 -27.06
C LYS A 475 -4.53 -7.39 -27.26
N GLU A 476 -3.43 -8.07 -26.94
CA GLU A 476 -2.07 -7.58 -27.18
C GLU A 476 -1.81 -7.30 -28.67
N GLN A 477 -2.28 -8.17 -29.54
CA GLN A 477 -2.18 -7.96 -31.00
C GLN A 477 -2.96 -6.73 -31.44
N LEU A 478 -4.16 -6.54 -30.89
CA LEU A 478 -5.01 -5.39 -31.21
C LEU A 478 -4.34 -4.08 -30.76
N ASP A 479 -3.78 -4.04 -29.57
CA ASP A 479 -3.10 -2.84 -29.05
C ASP A 479 -1.86 -2.48 -29.89
N ARG A 480 -1.06 -3.47 -30.27
CA ARG A 480 0.07 -3.25 -31.19
C ARG A 480 -0.39 -2.69 -32.54
N MET A 481 -1.48 -3.22 -33.12
CA MET A 481 -2.02 -2.72 -34.36
C MET A 481 -2.59 -1.31 -34.25
N ARG A 482 -3.22 -0.95 -33.12
CA ARG A 482 -3.70 0.40 -32.86
C ARG A 482 -2.54 1.40 -32.73
N ALA A 483 -1.45 1.00 -32.05
CA ALA A 483 -0.23 1.81 -31.99
C ALA A 483 0.43 2.00 -33.39
N GLU A 484 0.51 0.94 -34.17
CA GLU A 484 0.99 1.04 -35.57
C GLU A 484 0.09 1.94 -36.43
N LEU A 485 -1.23 1.87 -36.23
CA LEU A 485 -2.18 2.74 -36.93
C LEU A 485 -1.94 4.21 -36.58
N ALA A 486 -1.80 4.53 -35.32
CA ALA A 486 -1.53 5.90 -34.86
C ALA A 486 -0.20 6.43 -35.42
N ASP A 487 0.82 5.58 -35.50
CA ASP A 487 2.12 5.95 -36.12
C ASP A 487 2.01 6.15 -37.63
N ALA A 488 1.28 5.28 -38.34
CA ALA A 488 1.03 5.40 -39.76
C ALA A 488 0.20 6.65 -40.11
N GLU A 489 -0.82 6.99 -39.34
CA GLU A 489 -1.61 8.23 -39.51
C GLU A 489 -0.71 9.47 -39.25
N ARG A 490 0.16 9.44 -38.28
CA ARG A 490 1.09 10.53 -37.95
C ARG A 490 2.16 10.73 -39.04
N THR A 491 2.70 9.64 -39.57
CA THR A 491 3.73 9.67 -40.61
C THR A 491 3.17 9.90 -42.02
N GLY A 492 1.83 9.86 -42.14
CA GLY A 492 1.13 10.07 -43.44
C GLY A 492 1.14 8.84 -44.37
N ASP A 493 1.44 7.66 -43.85
CA ASP A 493 1.34 6.40 -44.57
C ASP A 493 -0.13 5.92 -44.64
N LEU A 494 -0.89 6.57 -45.52
CA LEU A 494 -2.32 6.31 -45.70
C LEU A 494 -2.62 4.88 -46.20
N ALA A 495 -1.67 4.24 -46.87
CA ALA A 495 -1.85 2.87 -47.35
C ALA A 495 -1.82 1.90 -46.14
N ARG A 496 -0.83 2.00 -45.28
CA ARG A 496 -0.72 1.20 -44.09
C ARG A 496 -1.84 1.48 -43.09
N ALA A 497 -2.19 2.76 -42.90
CA ALA A 497 -3.30 3.16 -42.03
C ALA A 497 -4.63 2.56 -42.51
N SER A 498 -4.92 2.55 -43.82
CA SER A 498 -6.13 1.95 -44.38
C SER A 498 -6.14 0.41 -44.24
N GLU A 499 -5.02 -0.26 -44.47
CA GLU A 499 -4.89 -1.71 -44.25
C GLU A 499 -5.22 -2.11 -42.80
N LEU A 500 -4.64 -1.38 -41.88
CA LEU A 500 -4.85 -1.64 -40.44
C LEU A 500 -6.29 -1.34 -40.02
N LYS A 501 -6.81 -0.14 -40.36
CA LYS A 501 -8.11 0.37 -39.91
C LYS A 501 -9.31 -0.40 -40.45
N TYR A 502 -9.26 -0.78 -41.74
CA TYR A 502 -10.39 -1.40 -42.43
C TYR A 502 -10.21 -2.90 -42.68
N GLY A 503 -9.00 -3.43 -42.50
CA GLY A 503 -8.68 -4.83 -42.74
C GLY A 503 -8.38 -5.62 -41.48
N ARG A 504 -7.24 -5.35 -40.87
CA ARG A 504 -6.69 -6.20 -39.81
C ARG A 504 -7.37 -5.99 -38.45
N ILE A 505 -7.56 -4.74 -38.04
CA ILE A 505 -8.16 -4.42 -36.73
C ILE A 505 -9.57 -5.01 -36.60
N PRO A 506 -10.51 -4.81 -37.55
CA PRO A 506 -11.84 -5.40 -37.48
C PRO A 506 -11.83 -6.93 -37.48
N GLN A 507 -10.84 -7.55 -38.10
CA GLN A 507 -10.72 -9.01 -38.11
C GLN A 507 -10.31 -9.55 -36.75
N VAL A 508 -9.35 -8.91 -36.07
CA VAL A 508 -8.91 -9.30 -34.72
C VAL A 508 -9.98 -8.98 -33.70
N GLU A 509 -10.68 -7.84 -33.84
CA GLU A 509 -11.82 -7.48 -32.96
C GLU A 509 -12.92 -8.53 -33.04
N LYS A 510 -13.25 -9.02 -34.23
CA LYS A 510 -14.22 -10.11 -34.41
C LYS A 510 -13.75 -11.42 -33.76
N GLN A 511 -12.48 -11.79 -33.93
CA GLN A 511 -11.90 -12.97 -33.26
C GLN A 511 -11.93 -12.84 -31.75
N LEU A 512 -11.68 -11.66 -31.24
CA LEU A 512 -11.75 -11.37 -29.79
C LEU A 512 -13.20 -11.48 -29.29
N GLU A 513 -14.17 -10.96 -30.02
CA GLU A 513 -15.60 -11.07 -29.70
C GLU A 513 -16.07 -12.54 -29.70
N GLU A 514 -15.64 -13.32 -30.71
CA GLU A 514 -15.90 -14.77 -30.77
C GLU A 514 -15.25 -15.52 -29.59
N ALA A 515 -14.03 -15.18 -29.20
CA ALA A 515 -13.34 -15.78 -28.06
C ALA A 515 -14.02 -15.40 -26.72
N GLN A 516 -14.58 -14.19 -26.62
CA GLN A 516 -15.29 -13.71 -25.43
C GLN A 516 -16.76 -14.15 -25.34
N SER A 517 -17.34 -14.64 -26.43
CA SER A 517 -18.74 -15.11 -26.48
C SER A 517 -18.93 -16.53 -25.94
N HIS A 518 -17.85 -17.25 -25.64
CA HIS A 518 -17.93 -18.50 -24.88
C HIS A 518 -18.37 -18.18 -23.47
N ASP A 519 -19.38 -18.89 -23.02
CA ASP A 519 -19.97 -18.77 -21.67
C ASP A 519 -18.85 -18.84 -20.63
N PRO A 520 -18.64 -17.80 -19.80
CA PRO A 520 -17.63 -17.86 -18.75
C PRO A 520 -17.97 -19.03 -17.84
N GLY A 521 -17.06 -20.02 -17.77
CA GLY A 521 -17.25 -21.16 -16.88
C GLY A 521 -17.36 -20.71 -15.42
N ASP A 522 -18.10 -21.46 -14.61
CA ASP A 522 -18.30 -21.14 -13.19
C ASP A 522 -17.03 -21.32 -12.32
N LEU A 523 -15.95 -21.90 -12.88
CA LEU A 523 -14.74 -22.25 -12.11
C LEU A 523 -13.74 -21.12 -11.98
N VAL A 524 -13.69 -20.21 -12.96
CA VAL A 524 -12.71 -19.13 -12.99
C VAL A 524 -13.42 -17.78 -13.11
N GLN A 525 -13.32 -16.97 -12.07
CA GLN A 525 -13.80 -15.59 -12.12
C GLN A 525 -12.86 -14.76 -13.01
N GLU A 526 -13.40 -14.18 -14.08
CA GLU A 526 -12.62 -13.46 -15.10
C GLU A 526 -12.71 -11.94 -14.98
N VAL A 527 -13.65 -11.45 -14.17
CA VAL A 527 -14.01 -10.04 -14.11
C VAL A 527 -13.75 -9.51 -12.72
N VAL A 528 -12.92 -8.48 -12.63
CA VAL A 528 -12.81 -7.66 -11.43
C VAL A 528 -14.10 -6.88 -11.28
N ASP A 529 -14.85 -7.15 -10.26
CA ASP A 529 -16.12 -6.49 -9.91
C ASP A 529 -15.98 -5.60 -8.65
N ALA A 530 -17.08 -5.01 -8.22
CA ALA A 530 -17.11 -4.18 -7.03
C ALA A 530 -16.79 -4.97 -5.76
N GLU A 531 -17.12 -6.26 -5.73
CA GLU A 531 -16.87 -7.13 -4.59
C GLU A 531 -15.38 -7.47 -4.46
N ALA A 532 -14.70 -7.78 -5.56
CA ALA A 532 -13.24 -8.00 -5.58
C ALA A 532 -12.49 -6.77 -5.06
N VAL A 533 -12.90 -5.58 -5.47
CA VAL A 533 -12.32 -4.31 -4.94
C VAL A 533 -12.61 -4.15 -3.46
N ALA A 534 -13.84 -4.42 -3.02
CA ALA A 534 -14.22 -4.34 -1.61
C ALA A 534 -13.41 -5.30 -0.73
N GLN A 535 -13.11 -6.52 -1.22
CA GLN A 535 -12.24 -7.47 -0.52
C GLN A 535 -10.81 -6.94 -0.35
N VAL A 536 -10.26 -6.23 -1.34
CA VAL A 536 -8.94 -5.58 -1.21
C VAL A 536 -9.00 -4.47 -0.16
N VAL A 537 -10.01 -3.61 -0.21
CA VAL A 537 -10.21 -2.56 0.80
C VAL A 537 -10.35 -3.17 2.19
N SER A 538 -11.12 -4.25 2.32
CA SER A 538 -11.29 -4.98 3.59
C SER A 538 -9.96 -5.48 4.14
N LYS A 539 -9.10 -6.01 3.29
CA LYS A 539 -7.77 -6.50 3.68
C LYS A 539 -6.83 -5.35 4.10
N TRP A 540 -6.86 -4.22 3.40
CA TRP A 540 -5.99 -3.08 3.71
C TRP A 540 -6.41 -2.35 4.98
N THR A 541 -7.70 -2.16 5.16
CA THR A 541 -8.25 -1.35 6.25
C THR A 541 -8.66 -2.18 7.48
N GLY A 542 -8.79 -3.50 7.32
CA GLY A 542 -9.36 -4.38 8.35
C GLY A 542 -10.89 -4.22 8.52
N ILE A 543 -11.57 -3.51 7.61
CA ILE A 543 -13.01 -3.26 7.66
C ILE A 543 -13.69 -4.27 6.73
N PRO A 544 -14.69 -5.02 7.16
CA PRO A 544 -15.37 -6.00 6.31
C PRO A 544 -16.29 -5.32 5.27
N VAL A 545 -15.69 -4.57 4.35
CA VAL A 545 -16.39 -3.78 3.32
C VAL A 545 -17.12 -4.68 2.33
N ASP A 546 -16.59 -5.87 2.06
CA ASP A 546 -17.18 -6.93 1.26
C ASP A 546 -18.57 -7.31 1.75
N LYS A 547 -18.75 -7.44 3.07
CA LYS A 547 -20.04 -7.75 3.70
C LYS A 547 -21.00 -6.55 3.77
N MET A 548 -20.49 -5.34 3.56
CA MET A 548 -21.28 -4.10 3.66
C MET A 548 -22.02 -3.74 2.37
N LEU A 549 -21.61 -4.26 1.21
CA LEU A 549 -22.18 -3.88 -0.09
C LEU A 549 -23.59 -4.45 -0.32
N GLU A 550 -23.91 -5.66 0.15
CA GLU A 550 -25.17 -6.33 -0.18
C GLU A 550 -26.31 -6.14 0.83
N GLY A 551 -26.03 -5.77 2.07
CA GLY A 551 -27.05 -5.77 3.13
C GLY A 551 -27.08 -4.56 4.04
N GLU A 552 -26.31 -3.50 3.77
CA GLU A 552 -26.20 -2.37 4.72
C GLU A 552 -27.54 -1.72 5.04
N ARG A 553 -28.43 -1.56 4.06
CA ARG A 553 -29.78 -1.00 4.28
C ARG A 553 -30.64 -1.90 5.16
N GLU A 554 -30.72 -3.18 4.85
CA GLU A 554 -31.51 -4.14 5.64
C GLU A 554 -30.92 -4.35 7.03
N LYS A 555 -29.58 -4.44 7.11
CA LYS A 555 -28.85 -4.59 8.36
C LYS A 555 -29.14 -3.40 9.28
N LEU A 556 -29.05 -2.15 8.79
CA LEU A 556 -29.34 -0.94 9.56
C LEU A 556 -30.82 -0.81 9.97
N LEU A 557 -31.75 -1.31 9.15
CA LEU A 557 -33.18 -1.33 9.51
C LEU A 557 -33.48 -2.33 10.64
N LYS A 558 -32.71 -3.44 10.73
CA LYS A 558 -32.82 -4.47 11.78
C LYS A 558 -31.85 -4.28 12.94
N MET A 559 -31.23 -3.07 13.05
CA MET A 559 -30.17 -2.77 14.02
C MET A 559 -30.65 -2.96 15.47
N GLU A 560 -31.85 -2.51 15.80
CA GLU A 560 -32.45 -2.61 17.13
C GLU A 560 -32.58 -4.09 17.56
N ASP A 561 -33.14 -4.92 16.69
CA ASP A 561 -33.29 -6.38 16.96
C ASP A 561 -31.92 -7.06 17.17
N ALA A 562 -30.91 -6.65 16.41
CA ALA A 562 -29.56 -7.19 16.53
C ALA A 562 -28.89 -6.77 17.85
N LEU A 563 -29.10 -5.53 18.28
CA LEU A 563 -28.55 -5.04 19.55
C LEU A 563 -29.25 -5.65 20.74
N HIS A 564 -30.57 -5.89 20.69
CA HIS A 564 -31.34 -6.53 21.74
C HIS A 564 -30.94 -7.99 22.00
N LYS A 565 -30.36 -8.68 21.02
CA LYS A 565 -29.77 -10.02 21.24
C LYS A 565 -28.60 -10.03 22.23
N ARG A 566 -27.95 -8.89 22.47
CA ARG A 566 -26.79 -8.75 23.37
C ARG A 566 -27.06 -7.85 24.57
N VAL A 567 -27.96 -6.88 24.41
CA VAL A 567 -28.32 -5.88 25.45
C VAL A 567 -29.75 -6.08 25.84
N VAL A 568 -29.96 -6.50 27.04
CA VAL A 568 -31.28 -6.76 27.61
C VAL A 568 -31.82 -5.49 28.25
N GLY A 569 -33.04 -5.14 27.94
CA GLY A 569 -33.59 -3.87 28.31
C GLY A 569 -32.98 -2.69 27.56
N GLN A 570 -33.01 -1.49 28.13
CA GLN A 570 -32.39 -0.28 27.57
C GLN A 570 -32.95 0.11 26.18
N ASP A 571 -34.28 -0.11 25.99
CA ASP A 571 -34.94 0.10 24.68
C ASP A 571 -34.75 1.52 24.16
N GLU A 572 -34.83 2.50 25.06
CA GLU A 572 -34.60 3.91 24.71
C GLU A 572 -33.17 4.16 24.23
N ALA A 573 -32.18 3.59 24.91
CA ALA A 573 -30.78 3.71 24.54
C ALA A 573 -30.50 3.08 23.17
N VAL A 574 -31.02 1.88 22.93
CA VAL A 574 -30.88 1.16 21.67
C VAL A 574 -31.54 1.93 20.53
N THR A 575 -32.75 2.43 20.73
CA THR A 575 -33.50 3.21 19.72
C THR A 575 -32.80 4.54 19.39
N ALA A 576 -32.33 5.28 20.41
CA ALA A 576 -31.66 6.55 20.22
C ALA A 576 -30.36 6.41 19.41
N VAL A 577 -29.53 5.43 19.80
CA VAL A 577 -28.26 5.15 19.09
C VAL A 577 -28.54 4.68 17.67
N SER A 578 -29.50 3.75 17.48
CA SER A 578 -29.83 3.23 16.15
C SER A 578 -30.36 4.33 15.22
N SER A 579 -31.14 5.25 15.73
CA SER A 579 -31.66 6.40 14.98
C SER A 579 -30.55 7.37 14.57
N ALA A 580 -29.61 7.66 15.46
CA ALA A 580 -28.48 8.55 15.17
C ALA A 580 -27.53 7.91 14.12
N VAL A 581 -27.21 6.64 14.28
CA VAL A 581 -26.40 5.91 13.30
C VAL A 581 -27.07 5.85 11.93
N ARG A 582 -28.38 5.60 11.88
CA ARG A 582 -29.14 5.63 10.61
C ARG A 582 -29.11 7.01 9.96
N ARG A 583 -29.26 8.12 10.72
CA ARG A 583 -29.14 9.49 10.18
C ARG A 583 -27.77 9.73 9.56
N ALA A 584 -26.71 9.36 10.26
CA ALA A 584 -25.33 9.52 9.76
C ALA A 584 -25.08 8.71 8.48
N ARG A 585 -25.52 7.45 8.46
CA ARG A 585 -25.35 6.57 7.29
C ARG A 585 -26.22 6.94 6.10
N ALA A 586 -27.37 7.57 6.35
CA ALA A 586 -28.24 8.13 5.30
C ALA A 586 -27.73 9.46 4.72
N GLY A 587 -26.61 10.00 5.22
CA GLY A 587 -26.05 11.27 4.77
C GLY A 587 -26.84 12.51 5.23
N LEU A 588 -27.67 12.38 6.26
CA LEU A 588 -28.50 13.45 6.83
C LEU A 588 -27.81 14.17 8.00
N GLN A 589 -26.53 13.91 8.22
CA GLN A 589 -25.70 14.55 9.23
C GLN A 589 -24.55 15.31 8.55
N ASP A 590 -23.95 16.29 9.26
CA ASP A 590 -22.78 17.01 8.76
C ASP A 590 -21.64 16.03 8.45
N PRO A 591 -21.12 16.00 7.20
CA PRO A 591 -20.08 15.08 6.78
C PRO A 591 -18.74 15.26 7.53
N ASN A 592 -18.55 16.39 8.22
CA ASN A 592 -17.34 16.67 8.98
C ASN A 592 -17.40 16.18 10.42
N ARG A 593 -18.50 15.57 10.87
CA ARG A 593 -18.66 15.07 12.25
C ARG A 593 -18.42 13.55 12.33
N PRO A 594 -18.08 13.02 13.52
CA PRO A 594 -18.05 11.56 13.76
C PRO A 594 -19.40 10.89 13.42
N LEU A 595 -19.42 9.57 13.19
CA LEU A 595 -20.63 8.79 12.90
C LEU A 595 -21.71 8.93 13.96
N GLY A 596 -21.32 9.24 15.18
CA GLY A 596 -22.20 9.53 16.31
C GLY A 596 -21.40 9.85 17.54
N SER A 597 -21.97 10.66 18.41
CA SER A 597 -21.36 11.07 19.66
C SER A 597 -22.40 11.01 20.80
N PHE A 598 -22.16 10.12 21.76
CA PHE A 598 -23.12 9.77 22.78
C PHE A 598 -22.55 9.90 24.19
N LEU A 599 -23.36 10.42 25.11
CA LEU A 599 -23.06 10.39 26.54
C LEU A 599 -23.99 9.39 27.23
N PHE A 600 -23.44 8.29 27.74
CA PHE A 600 -24.15 7.24 28.44
C PHE A 600 -24.10 7.53 29.95
N LEU A 601 -25.26 7.82 30.56
CA LEU A 601 -25.40 8.12 31.97
C LEU A 601 -26.10 6.96 32.71
N GLY A 602 -25.69 6.67 33.90
CA GLY A 602 -26.35 5.65 34.73
C GLY A 602 -25.43 4.91 35.66
N PRO A 603 -25.97 4.07 36.56
CA PRO A 603 -25.19 3.31 37.50
C PRO A 603 -24.28 2.28 36.85
N THR A 604 -23.39 1.68 37.59
CA THR A 604 -22.49 0.64 37.07
C THR A 604 -23.27 -0.67 36.87
N GLY A 605 -22.90 -1.45 35.84
CA GLY A 605 -23.47 -2.80 35.60
C GLY A 605 -24.82 -2.83 34.87
N VAL A 606 -25.30 -1.70 34.33
CA VAL A 606 -26.58 -1.59 33.58
C VAL A 606 -26.45 -1.89 32.09
N GLY A 607 -25.24 -2.12 31.60
CA GLY A 607 -25.03 -2.50 30.19
C GLY A 607 -24.38 -1.43 29.30
N LYS A 608 -23.92 -0.27 29.81
CA LYS A 608 -23.25 0.80 29.01
C LYS A 608 -22.13 0.26 28.12
N THR A 609 -21.16 -0.46 28.71
CA THR A 609 -20.03 -1.05 27.98
C THR A 609 -20.46 -2.22 27.09
N GLU A 610 -21.52 -2.94 27.44
CA GLU A 610 -22.01 -4.03 26.58
C GLU A 610 -22.69 -3.50 25.31
N LEU A 611 -23.47 -2.41 25.43
CA LEU A 611 -24.02 -1.73 24.27
C LEU A 611 -22.89 -1.21 23.35
N THR A 612 -21.83 -0.66 23.93
CA THR A 612 -20.63 -0.24 23.18
C THR A 612 -20.03 -1.41 22.39
N LYS A 613 -19.89 -2.60 23.01
CA LYS A 613 -19.41 -3.81 22.34
C LYS A 613 -20.37 -4.31 21.27
N ALA A 614 -21.67 -4.28 21.55
CA ALA A 614 -22.69 -4.68 20.61
C ALA A 614 -22.68 -3.78 19.36
N LEU A 615 -22.46 -2.47 19.55
CA LEU A 615 -22.33 -1.49 18.47
C LEU A 615 -21.07 -1.74 17.63
N ALA A 616 -19.94 -2.02 18.25
CA ALA A 616 -18.71 -2.34 17.52
C ALA A 616 -18.89 -3.61 16.69
N ALA A 617 -19.42 -4.68 17.28
CA ALA A 617 -19.70 -5.91 16.57
C ALA A 617 -20.70 -5.74 15.42
N PHE A 618 -21.70 -4.86 15.61
CA PHE A 618 -22.73 -4.62 14.60
C PHE A 618 -22.22 -3.76 13.44
N LEU A 619 -21.52 -2.66 13.75
CA LEU A 619 -21.08 -1.67 12.76
C LEU A 619 -19.80 -2.08 12.03
N PHE A 620 -18.91 -2.79 12.72
CA PHE A 620 -17.56 -3.10 12.24
C PHE A 620 -17.31 -4.60 12.13
N ASP A 621 -18.32 -5.44 12.40
CA ASP A 621 -18.26 -6.93 12.44
C ASP A 621 -17.12 -7.48 13.33
N ASP A 622 -16.64 -6.66 14.27
CA ASP A 622 -15.55 -6.97 15.18
C ASP A 622 -15.81 -6.35 16.55
N ASP A 623 -16.02 -7.17 17.55
CA ASP A 623 -16.24 -6.70 18.92
C ASP A 623 -14.96 -6.18 19.61
N THR A 624 -13.80 -6.37 19.00
CA THR A 624 -12.52 -5.78 19.40
C THR A 624 -12.25 -4.41 18.79
N ALA A 625 -13.11 -3.95 17.85
CA ALA A 625 -13.00 -2.63 17.22
C ALA A 625 -13.38 -1.48 18.19
N ILE A 626 -12.76 -1.48 19.38
CA ILE A 626 -13.03 -0.52 20.45
C ILE A 626 -11.70 -0.03 21.02
N GLN A 627 -11.46 1.27 20.94
CA GLN A 627 -10.43 1.92 21.72
C GLN A 627 -11.03 2.42 23.02
N ARG A 628 -10.72 1.76 24.13
CA ARG A 628 -11.13 2.20 25.45
C ARG A 628 -10.06 3.09 26.08
N ILE A 629 -10.47 4.25 26.55
CA ILE A 629 -9.63 5.22 27.25
C ILE A 629 -10.31 5.50 28.60
N ASP A 630 -9.65 5.10 29.68
CA ASP A 630 -10.12 5.35 31.05
C ASP A 630 -9.71 6.77 31.48
N MET A 631 -10.70 7.62 31.70
CA MET A 631 -10.44 9.03 32.03
C MET A 631 -9.87 9.23 33.44
N SER A 632 -9.92 8.23 34.29
CA SER A 632 -9.23 8.27 35.57
C SER A 632 -7.69 8.35 35.44
N GLU A 633 -7.12 7.93 34.34
CA GLU A 633 -5.70 8.08 33.99
C GLU A 633 -5.33 9.49 33.50
N TYR A 634 -6.34 10.32 33.16
CA TYR A 634 -6.20 11.64 32.54
C TYR A 634 -6.73 12.78 33.45
N MET A 635 -6.62 12.61 34.74
CA MET A 635 -7.02 13.61 35.73
C MET A 635 -6.06 14.79 35.82
N GLU A 636 -4.80 14.59 35.43
CA GLU A 636 -3.75 15.60 35.48
C GLU A 636 -3.45 16.20 34.12
N LYS A 637 -3.08 17.50 34.09
CA LYS A 637 -2.76 18.21 32.84
C LYS A 637 -1.66 17.52 32.01
N HIS A 638 -0.65 16.97 32.69
CA HIS A 638 0.44 16.27 31.99
C HIS A 638 0.00 14.97 31.32
N ALA A 639 -1.02 14.31 31.86
CA ALA A 639 -1.56 13.11 31.26
C ALA A 639 -2.32 13.38 29.96
N VAL A 640 -2.91 14.59 29.82
CA VAL A 640 -3.69 14.97 28.62
C VAL A 640 -2.81 14.99 27.37
N SER A 641 -1.54 15.39 27.48
CA SER A 641 -0.62 15.36 26.34
C SER A 641 -0.37 13.95 25.80
N ARG A 642 -0.57 12.90 26.58
CA ARG A 642 -0.47 11.51 26.07
C ARG A 642 -1.59 11.13 25.10
N LEU A 643 -2.72 11.85 25.11
CA LEU A 643 -3.81 11.60 24.15
C LEU A 643 -3.44 12.03 22.74
N VAL A 644 -2.79 13.19 22.60
CA VAL A 644 -2.49 13.83 21.29
C VAL A 644 -1.01 13.68 20.91
N GLY A 645 -0.17 13.37 21.87
CA GLY A 645 1.30 13.29 21.74
C GLY A 645 2.02 14.40 22.51
N ALA A 646 3.26 14.14 22.91
CA ALA A 646 4.09 15.10 23.63
C ALA A 646 4.58 16.21 22.67
N PRO A 647 4.71 17.48 23.15
CA PRO A 647 5.28 18.55 22.33
C PRO A 647 6.75 18.27 21.95
N PRO A 648 7.27 18.89 20.89
CA PRO A 648 8.67 18.75 20.49
C PRO A 648 9.63 19.05 21.64
N GLY A 649 10.60 18.16 21.86
CA GLY A 649 11.60 18.28 22.93
C GLY A 649 11.26 17.62 24.25
N TYR A 650 10.09 17.00 24.39
CA TYR A 650 9.71 16.20 25.55
C TYR A 650 9.86 14.70 25.27
N VAL A 651 10.08 13.93 26.35
CA VAL A 651 10.15 12.45 26.28
C VAL A 651 8.81 11.90 25.79
N GLY A 652 8.85 10.99 24.79
CA GLY A 652 7.65 10.42 24.17
C GLY A 652 7.13 11.17 22.92
N TYR A 653 7.85 12.17 22.39
CA TYR A 653 7.48 12.87 21.17
C TYR A 653 7.36 11.93 19.94
N GLU A 654 8.25 10.94 19.85
CA GLU A 654 8.28 9.98 18.74
C GLU A 654 7.19 8.88 18.83
N GLU A 655 6.62 8.67 20.02
CA GLU A 655 5.63 7.60 20.24
C GLU A 655 4.22 7.95 19.76
N GLY A 656 3.96 9.24 19.46
CA GLY A 656 2.62 9.72 19.08
C GLY A 656 1.64 9.74 20.25
N GLY A 657 0.41 10.19 20.02
CA GLY A 657 -0.66 10.19 21.02
C GLY A 657 -1.46 8.90 21.04
N VAL A 658 -1.83 8.41 22.20
CA VAL A 658 -2.61 7.16 22.37
C VAL A 658 -3.92 7.21 21.57
N LEU A 659 -4.65 8.32 21.63
CA LEU A 659 -5.90 8.51 20.90
C LEU A 659 -5.66 8.68 19.40
N THR A 660 -4.73 9.55 19.02
CA THR A 660 -4.44 9.88 17.62
C THR A 660 -3.86 8.69 16.88
N GLU A 661 -2.92 7.95 17.47
CA GLU A 661 -2.34 6.76 16.87
C GLU A 661 -3.34 5.60 16.73
N ALA A 662 -4.19 5.39 17.74
CA ALA A 662 -5.21 4.35 17.67
C ALA A 662 -6.21 4.60 16.52
N VAL A 663 -6.64 5.86 16.35
CA VAL A 663 -7.58 6.21 15.27
C VAL A 663 -6.89 6.26 13.92
N ARG A 664 -5.64 6.70 13.84
CA ARG A 664 -4.85 6.68 12.61
C ARG A 664 -4.66 5.24 12.08
N ARG A 665 -4.35 4.29 12.98
CA ARG A 665 -4.19 2.88 12.62
C ARG A 665 -5.50 2.18 12.28
N ARG A 666 -6.58 2.57 12.97
CA ARG A 666 -7.90 1.98 12.79
C ARG A 666 -8.96 3.08 12.75
N PRO A 667 -9.20 3.71 11.58
CA PRO A 667 -10.14 4.82 11.44
C PRO A 667 -11.60 4.42 11.71
N TYR A 668 -11.91 3.13 11.63
CA TYR A 668 -13.24 2.57 11.85
C TYR A 668 -13.26 1.81 13.16
N GLN A 669 -13.71 2.48 14.20
CA GLN A 669 -13.83 1.90 15.52
C GLN A 669 -14.75 2.71 16.43
N VAL A 670 -15.12 2.12 17.56
CA VAL A 670 -15.73 2.83 18.66
C VAL A 670 -14.62 3.38 19.57
N VAL A 671 -14.63 4.67 19.83
CA VAL A 671 -13.79 5.29 20.84
C VAL A 671 -14.61 5.49 22.11
N LEU A 672 -14.28 4.72 23.14
CA LEU A 672 -14.97 4.74 24.43
C LEU A 672 -14.14 5.51 25.45
N PHE A 673 -14.66 6.67 25.88
CA PHE A 673 -14.13 7.43 27.01
C PHE A 673 -14.91 7.03 28.27
N ASP A 674 -14.27 6.25 29.13
CA ASP A 674 -14.90 5.72 30.32
C ASP A 674 -14.66 6.64 31.53
N GLU A 675 -15.70 6.85 32.36
CA GLU A 675 -15.69 7.72 33.54
C GLU A 675 -15.28 9.18 33.23
N VAL A 676 -15.92 9.75 32.22
CA VAL A 676 -15.54 11.05 31.63
C VAL A 676 -15.61 12.22 32.63
N GLU A 677 -16.40 12.11 33.72
CA GLU A 677 -16.46 13.07 34.82
C GLU A 677 -15.14 13.24 35.57
N LYS A 678 -14.21 12.29 35.45
CA LYS A 678 -12.90 12.34 36.11
C LYS A 678 -11.83 13.04 35.29
N ALA A 679 -12.11 13.32 34.02
CA ALA A 679 -11.15 13.89 33.10
C ALA A 679 -10.75 15.33 33.44
N HIS A 680 -9.49 15.68 33.18
CA HIS A 680 -9.02 17.06 33.27
C HIS A 680 -9.79 17.96 32.27
N PRO A 681 -10.10 19.22 32.60
CA PRO A 681 -10.82 20.14 31.70
C PRO A 681 -10.23 20.30 30.29
N ASP A 682 -8.91 20.14 30.13
CA ASP A 682 -8.26 20.24 28.82
C ASP A 682 -8.62 19.07 27.89
N VAL A 683 -9.05 17.92 28.40
CA VAL A 683 -9.55 16.80 27.59
C VAL A 683 -10.78 17.23 26.80
N PHE A 684 -11.67 17.99 27.42
CA PHE A 684 -12.89 18.48 26.74
C PHE A 684 -12.57 19.44 25.58
N ASN A 685 -11.48 20.23 25.67
CA ASN A 685 -11.04 21.08 24.58
C ASN A 685 -10.60 20.25 23.35
N ILE A 686 -9.94 19.10 23.59
CA ILE A 686 -9.56 18.15 22.53
C ILE A 686 -10.83 17.51 21.94
N LEU A 687 -11.74 17.05 22.79
CA LEU A 687 -12.99 16.43 22.35
C LEU A 687 -13.88 17.40 21.59
N LEU A 688 -13.92 18.69 21.93
CA LEU A 688 -14.65 19.70 21.16
C LEU A 688 -14.17 19.78 19.72
N GLN A 689 -12.87 19.74 19.48
CA GLN A 689 -12.32 19.75 18.12
C GLN A 689 -12.74 18.48 17.36
N VAL A 690 -12.66 17.30 17.99
CA VAL A 690 -13.10 16.03 17.38
C VAL A 690 -14.60 16.06 17.05
N LEU A 691 -15.45 16.57 17.96
CA LEU A 691 -16.88 16.57 17.81
C LEU A 691 -17.37 17.59 16.75
N ASP A 692 -16.65 18.70 16.55
CA ASP A 692 -17.01 19.74 15.58
C ASP A 692 -16.47 19.49 14.18
N GLU A 693 -15.17 19.19 14.10
CA GLU A 693 -14.44 19.12 12.82
C GLU A 693 -14.20 17.67 12.38
N GLY A 694 -14.49 16.69 13.24
CA GLY A 694 -14.18 15.28 12.98
C GLY A 694 -12.70 15.01 12.72
N ARG A 695 -11.83 15.92 13.17
CA ARG A 695 -10.39 15.84 12.95
C ARG A 695 -9.64 16.29 14.20
N LEU A 696 -8.44 15.75 14.37
CA LEU A 696 -7.54 16.15 15.45
C LEU A 696 -6.11 16.16 14.92
N THR A 697 -5.41 17.27 15.13
CA THR A 697 -3.99 17.37 14.76
C THR A 697 -3.13 16.87 15.90
N ASP A 698 -2.26 15.90 15.64
CA ASP A 698 -1.31 15.39 16.63
C ASP A 698 -0.14 16.38 16.88
N SER A 699 0.71 16.04 17.85
CA SER A 699 1.88 16.85 18.20
C SER A 699 2.94 16.92 17.09
N GLN A 700 2.89 16.03 16.09
CA GLN A 700 3.79 15.97 14.95
C GLN A 700 3.25 16.75 13.74
N GLY A 701 2.02 17.25 13.83
CA GLY A 701 1.36 18.01 12.77
C GLY A 701 0.52 17.16 11.82
N HIS A 702 0.35 15.85 12.09
CA HIS A 702 -0.52 15.01 11.29
C HIS A 702 -1.98 15.23 11.66
N VAL A 703 -2.83 15.34 10.66
CA VAL A 703 -4.28 15.45 10.84
C VAL A 703 -4.88 14.05 10.86
N VAL A 704 -5.47 13.66 12.00
CA VAL A 704 -6.13 12.37 12.21
C VAL A 704 -7.63 12.53 12.01
N ASP A 705 -8.22 11.65 11.22
CA ASP A 705 -9.63 11.69 10.81
C ASP A 705 -10.52 10.84 11.73
N PHE A 706 -11.47 11.47 12.41
CA PHE A 706 -12.44 10.84 13.31
C PHE A 706 -13.84 10.70 12.69
N ARG A 707 -14.07 11.12 11.46
CA ARG A 707 -15.39 11.11 10.81
C ARG A 707 -16.02 9.72 10.70
N ASN A 708 -15.17 8.70 10.70
CA ASN A 708 -15.60 7.31 10.62
C ASN A 708 -15.61 6.60 11.98
N THR A 709 -15.39 7.32 13.08
CA THR A 709 -15.44 6.78 14.44
C THR A 709 -16.80 7.03 15.09
N LEU A 710 -17.13 6.15 16.03
CA LEU A 710 -18.26 6.34 16.92
C LEU A 710 -17.71 6.73 18.31
N ILE A 711 -18.09 7.91 18.80
CA ILE A 711 -17.60 8.43 20.08
C ILE A 711 -18.63 8.10 21.16
N ILE A 712 -18.22 7.36 22.16
CA ILE A 712 -19.06 7.02 23.33
C ILE A 712 -18.35 7.48 24.59
N LEU A 713 -19.05 8.29 25.37
CA LEU A 713 -18.60 8.73 26.68
C LEU A 713 -19.49 8.06 27.74
N THR A 714 -18.91 7.51 28.78
CA THR A 714 -19.67 6.94 29.89
C THR A 714 -19.45 7.76 31.16
N SER A 715 -20.50 7.92 31.93
CA SER A 715 -20.42 8.60 33.21
C SER A 715 -21.38 7.96 34.23
N ASN A 716 -21.01 8.08 35.49
CA ASN A 716 -21.83 7.67 36.61
C ASN A 716 -22.54 8.87 37.30
N LEU A 717 -22.46 10.06 36.70
CA LEU A 717 -23.15 11.24 37.22
C LEU A 717 -24.67 11.01 37.29
N GLY A 718 -25.27 11.43 38.37
CA GLY A 718 -26.69 11.26 38.61
C GLY A 718 -27.13 9.84 39.02
N ALA A 719 -26.20 8.89 39.16
CA ALA A 719 -26.50 7.53 39.61
C ALA A 719 -27.22 7.49 40.98
N GLU A 720 -26.93 8.48 41.84
CA GLU A 720 -27.57 8.63 43.16
C GLU A 720 -29.08 8.85 43.06
N PHE A 721 -29.50 9.70 42.13
CA PHE A 721 -30.94 9.98 41.88
C PHE A 721 -31.65 8.75 41.34
N MET A 722 -30.99 7.98 40.49
CA MET A 722 -31.51 6.73 39.97
C MET A 722 -31.52 5.61 41.00
N ALA A 723 -30.58 5.61 41.94
CA ALA A 723 -30.53 4.62 43.02
C ALA A 723 -31.71 4.73 44.01
N GLY A 724 -32.28 5.91 44.17
CA GLY A 724 -33.44 6.19 45.02
C GLY A 724 -34.81 5.86 44.40
N LEU A 725 -34.87 5.49 43.11
CA LEU A 725 -36.11 5.12 42.45
C LEU A 725 -36.63 3.74 42.85
N ALA A 726 -37.94 3.58 42.94
CA ALA A 726 -38.59 2.29 43.04
C ALA A 726 -38.28 1.43 41.80
N GLU A 727 -38.29 0.09 41.89
CA GLU A 727 -37.93 -0.82 40.78
C GLU A 727 -38.79 -0.60 39.54
N ASP A 728 -40.02 -0.14 39.66
CA ASP A 728 -40.95 0.10 38.55
C ASP A 728 -41.08 1.58 38.12
N ALA A 729 -40.31 2.48 38.76
CA ALA A 729 -40.40 3.90 38.42
C ALA A 729 -39.67 4.21 37.10
N ASP A 730 -40.30 5.08 36.30
CA ASP A 730 -39.72 5.55 35.04
C ASP A 730 -38.48 6.42 35.32
N VAL A 731 -37.37 6.14 34.64
CA VAL A 731 -36.12 6.90 34.71
C VAL A 731 -36.31 8.36 34.24
N GLU A 732 -37.27 8.59 33.36
CA GLU A 732 -37.60 9.93 32.88
C GLU A 732 -38.08 10.87 34.02
N ALA A 733 -38.64 10.35 35.10
CA ALA A 733 -39.02 11.16 36.27
C ALA A 733 -37.83 11.89 36.92
N VAL A 734 -36.65 11.31 36.89
CA VAL A 734 -35.41 11.88 37.49
C VAL A 734 -34.50 12.54 36.43
N ARG A 735 -34.85 12.48 35.16
CA ARG A 735 -34.07 13.11 34.09
C ARG A 735 -33.70 14.56 34.36
N PRO A 736 -34.62 15.45 34.86
CA PRO A 736 -34.23 16.83 35.15
C PRO A 736 -33.12 16.94 36.22
N GLN A 737 -33.16 16.11 37.28
CA GLN A 737 -32.19 16.12 38.37
C GLN A 737 -30.81 15.59 37.87
N VAL A 738 -30.82 14.54 37.07
CA VAL A 738 -29.60 13.99 36.44
C VAL A 738 -29.01 15.02 35.47
N MET A 739 -29.83 15.67 34.66
CA MET A 739 -29.37 16.70 33.71
C MET A 739 -28.79 17.93 34.42
N ASP A 740 -29.30 18.29 35.60
CA ASP A 740 -28.76 19.40 36.38
C ASP A 740 -27.36 19.01 36.92
N ALA A 741 -27.19 17.77 37.40
CA ALA A 741 -25.85 17.27 37.77
C ALA A 741 -24.86 17.24 36.58
N VAL A 742 -25.32 16.83 35.40
CA VAL A 742 -24.56 16.85 34.17
C VAL A 742 -24.15 18.28 33.76
N ARG A 743 -25.10 19.24 33.82
CA ARG A 743 -24.82 20.65 33.52
C ARG A 743 -23.85 21.31 34.50
N ALA A 744 -23.85 20.84 35.76
CA ALA A 744 -22.91 21.31 36.77
C ALA A 744 -21.49 20.76 36.49
N ALA A 745 -21.35 19.56 35.96
CA ALA A 745 -20.08 18.90 35.68
C ALA A 745 -19.45 19.26 34.34
N PHE A 746 -20.26 19.46 33.31
CA PHE A 746 -19.80 19.69 31.94
C PHE A 746 -20.21 21.07 31.42
N ARG A 747 -19.34 21.67 30.59
CA ARG A 747 -19.64 22.96 29.94
C ARG A 747 -20.78 22.82 28.96
N PRO A 748 -21.69 23.82 28.86
CA PRO A 748 -22.79 23.79 27.90
C PRO A 748 -22.35 23.62 26.45
N GLU A 749 -21.20 24.18 26.06
CA GLU A 749 -20.61 24.04 24.76
C GLU A 749 -20.34 22.58 24.38
N PHE A 750 -19.83 21.80 25.33
CA PHE A 750 -19.55 20.39 25.14
C PHE A 750 -20.84 19.57 25.00
N LEU A 751 -21.81 19.78 25.89
CA LEU A 751 -23.08 19.05 25.84
C LEU A 751 -23.87 19.29 24.55
N ASN A 752 -23.80 20.51 23.99
CA ASN A 752 -24.49 20.88 22.75
C ASN A 752 -23.83 20.26 21.50
N ARG A 753 -22.65 19.68 21.61
CA ARG A 753 -21.96 19.02 20.50
C ARG A 753 -22.23 17.51 20.42
N LEU A 754 -22.77 16.94 21.50
CA LEU A 754 -23.17 15.55 21.54
C LEU A 754 -24.49 15.36 20.76
N ASP A 755 -24.59 14.26 20.04
CA ASP A 755 -25.79 13.92 19.28
C ASP A 755 -26.93 13.53 20.22
N GLU A 756 -26.64 12.74 21.29
CA GLU A 756 -27.64 12.32 22.26
C GLU A 756 -27.02 12.10 23.65
N ILE A 757 -27.79 12.44 24.69
CA ILE A 757 -27.49 12.13 26.09
C ILE A 757 -28.50 11.09 26.55
N ILE A 758 -28.00 9.89 26.82
CA ILE A 758 -28.82 8.68 27.03
C ILE A 758 -28.73 8.25 28.49
N LEU A 759 -29.90 8.10 29.13
CA LEU A 759 -30.01 7.58 30.44
C LEU A 759 -30.25 6.08 30.43
N PHE A 760 -29.39 5.32 31.10
CA PHE A 760 -29.54 3.88 31.25
C PHE A 760 -30.37 3.56 32.47
N SER A 761 -31.46 2.84 32.27
CA SER A 761 -32.33 2.38 33.35
C SER A 761 -31.66 1.29 34.17
N ARG A 762 -32.10 1.13 35.43
CA ARG A 762 -31.70 -0.02 36.26
C ARG A 762 -32.25 -1.31 35.65
N LEU A 763 -31.46 -2.36 35.73
CA LEU A 763 -31.92 -3.68 35.29
C LEU A 763 -32.98 -4.21 36.29
N LYS A 764 -34.08 -4.70 35.79
CA LYS A 764 -35.14 -5.33 36.55
C LYS A 764 -34.82 -6.81 36.78
N ARG A 765 -35.39 -7.40 37.87
CA ARG A 765 -35.14 -8.82 38.15
C ARG A 765 -35.61 -9.75 37.06
N ASP A 766 -36.74 -9.44 36.40
CA ASP A 766 -37.27 -10.20 35.27
C ASP A 766 -36.33 -10.23 34.06
N GLN A 767 -35.51 -9.22 33.91
CA GLN A 767 -34.51 -9.13 32.83
C GLN A 767 -33.24 -9.97 33.06
N MET A 768 -32.99 -10.37 34.32
CA MET A 768 -31.79 -11.12 34.69
C MET A 768 -31.73 -12.48 34.04
N GLY A 769 -32.87 -13.17 33.85
CA GLY A 769 -32.92 -14.46 33.19
C GLY A 769 -32.37 -14.44 31.78
N ALA A 770 -32.74 -13.42 31.00
CA ALA A 770 -32.20 -13.23 29.65
C ALA A 770 -30.68 -12.95 29.64
N ILE A 771 -30.18 -12.22 30.65
CA ILE A 771 -28.74 -11.99 30.79
C ILE A 771 -27.99 -13.27 31.15
N VAL A 772 -28.59 -14.15 31.97
CA VAL A 772 -28.05 -15.51 32.26
C VAL A 772 -27.92 -16.31 30.97
N ASP A 773 -28.97 -16.33 30.13
CA ASP A 773 -28.96 -17.07 28.86
C ASP A 773 -27.80 -16.57 27.96
N ILE A 774 -27.56 -15.26 27.88
CA ILE A 774 -26.45 -14.69 27.14
C ILE A 774 -25.07 -15.14 27.69
N GLN A 775 -24.92 -15.20 29.02
CA GLN A 775 -23.66 -15.64 29.64
C GLN A 775 -23.40 -17.14 29.43
N ILE A 776 -24.44 -17.96 29.50
CA ILE A 776 -24.34 -19.41 29.23
C ILE A 776 -24.03 -19.65 27.74
N ALA A 777 -24.68 -18.92 26.80
CA ALA A 777 -24.37 -19.02 25.38
C ALA A 777 -22.90 -18.62 25.08
N ARG A 778 -22.33 -17.67 25.83
CA ARG A 778 -20.88 -17.37 25.72
C ARG A 778 -20.01 -18.54 26.20
N LEU A 779 -20.42 -19.22 27.26
CA LEU A 779 -19.72 -20.40 27.75
C LEU A 779 -19.79 -21.54 26.74
N GLU A 780 -20.95 -21.76 26.13
CA GLU A 780 -21.12 -22.77 25.07
C GLU A 780 -20.19 -22.55 23.89
N LYS A 781 -20.00 -21.29 23.49
CA LYS A 781 -19.03 -20.95 22.44
C LYS A 781 -17.59 -21.35 22.77
N LEU A 782 -17.20 -21.25 24.05
CA LEU A 782 -15.87 -21.70 24.49
C LEU A 782 -15.74 -23.22 24.48
N LEU A 783 -16.85 -23.92 24.63
CA LEU A 783 -16.92 -25.39 24.65
C LEU A 783 -17.16 -25.98 23.24
N ALA A 784 -17.39 -25.16 22.23
CA ALA A 784 -17.74 -25.58 20.87
C ALA A 784 -16.68 -26.50 20.24
N GLU A 785 -15.38 -26.21 20.47
CA GLU A 785 -14.27 -27.05 20.00
C GLU A 785 -14.33 -28.48 20.54
N ARG A 786 -14.86 -28.65 21.77
CA ARG A 786 -15.07 -29.96 22.41
C ARG A 786 -16.43 -30.57 22.11
N LYS A 787 -17.28 -29.89 21.34
CA LYS A 787 -18.65 -30.29 21.00
C LYS A 787 -19.53 -30.55 22.25
N ILE A 788 -19.32 -29.82 23.34
CA ILE A 788 -20.08 -29.89 24.56
C ILE A 788 -21.19 -28.84 24.50
N THR A 789 -22.44 -29.25 24.72
CA THR A 789 -23.63 -28.38 24.75
C THR A 789 -24.21 -28.33 26.16
N ILE A 790 -24.69 -27.13 26.59
CA ILE A 790 -25.30 -26.95 27.91
C ILE A 790 -26.78 -26.64 27.72
N LYS A 791 -27.65 -27.51 28.25
CA LYS A 791 -29.08 -27.22 28.37
C LYS A 791 -29.37 -26.60 29.72
N LEU A 792 -29.70 -25.29 29.71
CA LEU A 792 -30.06 -24.56 30.92
C LEU A 792 -31.54 -24.84 31.29
N GLU A 793 -31.80 -25.37 32.48
CA GLU A 793 -33.14 -25.53 33.02
C GLU A 793 -33.64 -24.24 33.68
N ASP A 794 -34.94 -24.03 33.77
CA ASP A 794 -35.52 -22.82 34.35
C ASP A 794 -35.11 -22.62 35.82
N SER A 795 -35.00 -23.72 36.59
CA SER A 795 -34.51 -23.69 37.96
C SER A 795 -33.11 -23.10 38.11
N ALA A 796 -32.18 -23.50 37.23
CA ALA A 796 -30.83 -22.97 37.24
C ALA A 796 -30.77 -21.52 36.74
N ARG A 797 -31.61 -21.17 35.76
CA ARG A 797 -31.75 -19.80 35.28
C ARG A 797 -32.16 -18.84 36.38
N GLU A 798 -33.24 -19.23 37.14
CA GLU A 798 -33.74 -18.43 38.26
C GLU A 798 -32.70 -18.33 39.37
N TRP A 799 -32.05 -19.44 39.74
CA TRP A 799 -31.00 -19.44 40.72
C TRP A 799 -29.82 -18.50 40.39
N LEU A 800 -29.31 -18.59 39.14
CA LEU A 800 -28.22 -17.72 38.66
C LEU A 800 -28.64 -16.26 38.60
N ALA A 801 -29.86 -16.00 38.15
CA ALA A 801 -30.43 -14.65 38.11
C ALA A 801 -30.50 -14.01 39.49
N GLU A 802 -30.95 -14.73 40.50
CA GLU A 802 -31.07 -14.24 41.89
C GLU A 802 -29.70 -14.11 42.56
N ALA A 803 -28.84 -15.07 42.42
CA ALA A 803 -27.47 -15.02 42.98
C ALA A 803 -26.58 -13.94 42.29
N GLY A 804 -26.87 -13.60 41.03
CA GLY A 804 -26.13 -12.64 40.21
C GLY A 804 -26.68 -11.22 40.22
N TYR A 805 -27.82 -10.95 40.85
CA TYR A 805 -28.43 -9.64 40.94
C TYR A 805 -27.99 -8.87 42.17
N ASP A 806 -27.61 -7.63 41.99
CA ASP A 806 -27.32 -6.68 43.05
C ASP A 806 -28.00 -5.34 42.77
N PRO A 807 -28.81 -4.79 43.65
CA PRO A 807 -29.52 -3.53 43.44
C PRO A 807 -28.62 -2.33 43.16
N ALA A 808 -27.36 -2.32 43.64
CA ALA A 808 -26.41 -1.23 43.45
C ALA A 808 -25.49 -1.44 42.22
N PHE A 809 -25.16 -2.70 41.91
CA PHE A 809 -24.20 -3.07 40.88
C PHE A 809 -24.82 -3.78 39.67
N GLY A 810 -26.17 -3.90 39.65
CA GLY A 810 -26.92 -4.53 38.56
C GLY A 810 -26.50 -5.96 38.24
N ALA A 811 -26.24 -6.27 36.99
CA ALA A 811 -25.78 -7.58 36.54
C ALA A 811 -24.25 -7.80 36.61
N ARG A 812 -23.48 -6.84 37.15
CA ARG A 812 -22.01 -6.98 37.26
C ARG A 812 -21.54 -8.21 38.04
N PRO A 813 -22.20 -8.60 39.13
CA PRO A 813 -21.84 -9.79 39.89
C PRO A 813 -22.10 -11.10 39.14
N LEU A 814 -23.09 -11.13 38.25
CA LEU A 814 -23.52 -12.34 37.54
C LEU A 814 -22.37 -13.06 36.80
N LYS A 815 -21.47 -12.30 36.16
CA LYS A 815 -20.31 -12.89 35.47
C LYS A 815 -19.42 -13.68 36.43
N ARG A 816 -19.23 -13.16 37.65
CA ARG A 816 -18.43 -13.84 38.71
C ARG A 816 -19.17 -15.06 39.24
N VAL A 817 -20.51 -14.96 39.37
CA VAL A 817 -21.34 -16.09 39.80
C VAL A 817 -21.27 -17.22 38.80
N VAL A 818 -21.47 -16.94 37.51
CA VAL A 818 -21.36 -17.94 36.41
C VAL A 818 -19.95 -18.56 36.39
N GLN A 819 -18.91 -17.76 36.55
CA GLN A 819 -17.55 -18.28 36.60
C GLN A 819 -17.35 -19.26 37.75
N LYS A 820 -17.68 -18.86 38.98
CA LYS A 820 -17.42 -19.66 40.18
C LYS A 820 -18.36 -20.83 40.37
N ALA A 821 -19.65 -20.67 39.99
CA ALA A 821 -20.65 -21.68 40.21
C ALA A 821 -20.82 -22.66 39.05
N VAL A 822 -20.41 -22.26 37.80
CA VAL A 822 -20.55 -23.08 36.62
C VAL A 822 -19.22 -23.41 35.97
N GLN A 823 -18.41 -22.39 35.60
CA GLN A 823 -17.18 -22.59 34.81
C GLN A 823 -16.10 -23.36 35.58
N ASP A 824 -15.82 -22.96 36.85
CA ASP A 824 -14.78 -23.59 37.64
C ASP A 824 -15.10 -25.07 37.94
N PRO A 825 -16.31 -25.43 38.43
CA PRO A 825 -16.66 -26.84 38.60
C PRO A 825 -16.70 -27.66 37.28
N LEU A 826 -17.17 -27.05 36.22
CA LEU A 826 -17.20 -27.73 34.91
C LEU A 826 -15.77 -28.00 34.38
N ALA A 827 -14.85 -27.09 34.59
CA ALA A 827 -13.44 -27.27 34.22
C ALA A 827 -12.80 -28.43 35.02
N GLU A 828 -13.09 -28.55 36.32
CA GLU A 828 -12.66 -29.70 37.14
C GLU A 828 -13.20 -31.01 36.59
N LEU A 829 -14.50 -31.10 36.27
CA LEU A 829 -15.15 -32.32 35.73
C LEU A 829 -14.60 -32.70 34.36
N ILE A 830 -14.27 -31.73 33.52
CA ILE A 830 -13.65 -32.01 32.23
C ILE A 830 -12.23 -32.55 32.42
N LEU A 831 -11.44 -31.96 33.32
CA LEU A 831 -10.07 -32.41 33.61
C LEU A 831 -10.02 -33.79 34.28
N GLU A 832 -11.02 -34.14 35.10
CA GLU A 832 -11.21 -35.47 35.71
C GLU A 832 -11.68 -36.52 34.69
N GLY A 833 -12.08 -36.10 33.46
CA GLY A 833 -12.62 -37.02 32.43
C GLY A 833 -14.05 -37.48 32.69
N THR A 834 -14.74 -36.91 33.67
CA THR A 834 -16.15 -37.19 33.98
C THR A 834 -17.06 -36.64 32.89
N VAL A 835 -16.75 -35.47 32.34
CA VAL A 835 -17.40 -34.86 31.17
C VAL A 835 -16.53 -35.11 29.95
N LYS A 836 -17.09 -35.88 28.98
CA LYS A 836 -16.40 -36.23 27.73
C LYS A 836 -16.76 -35.27 26.62
N ASP A 837 -15.89 -35.16 25.65
CA ASP A 837 -16.17 -34.40 24.42
C ASP A 837 -17.42 -34.97 23.71
N GLY A 838 -18.27 -34.09 23.21
CA GLY A 838 -19.56 -34.44 22.59
C GLY A 838 -20.70 -34.65 23.57
N SER A 839 -20.53 -34.38 24.88
CA SER A 839 -21.55 -34.53 25.89
C SER A 839 -22.60 -33.43 25.85
N GLU A 840 -23.86 -33.80 26.11
CA GLU A 840 -24.95 -32.87 26.41
C GLU A 840 -25.09 -32.74 27.92
N LEU A 841 -24.95 -31.55 28.48
CA LEU A 841 -24.99 -31.26 29.89
C LEU A 841 -26.29 -30.55 30.27
N LYS A 842 -26.99 -31.02 31.24
CA LYS A 842 -28.19 -30.37 31.82
C LYS A 842 -27.82 -29.65 33.09
N LEU A 843 -27.91 -28.32 33.06
CA LEU A 843 -27.69 -27.47 34.21
C LEU A 843 -29.01 -27.14 34.86
N GLY A 844 -29.23 -27.70 36.05
CA GLY A 844 -30.40 -27.47 36.90
C GLY A 844 -30.02 -26.87 38.25
N ALA A 845 -31.00 -26.59 39.10
CA ALA A 845 -30.77 -26.18 40.47
C ALA A 845 -31.76 -26.89 41.40
N ASP A 846 -31.30 -27.17 42.65
CA ASP A 846 -32.07 -27.67 43.76
C ASP A 846 -31.94 -26.77 44.97
N ASP A 847 -32.48 -27.16 46.10
CA ASP A 847 -32.44 -26.37 47.36
C ASP A 847 -31.00 -26.12 47.86
N ASP A 848 -30.04 -26.95 47.51
CA ASP A 848 -28.64 -26.87 47.94
C ASP A 848 -27.72 -26.13 46.91
N GLY A 849 -28.21 -25.82 45.70
CA GLY A 849 -27.45 -25.09 44.68
C GLY A 849 -27.59 -25.61 43.27
N LEU A 850 -26.58 -25.36 42.41
CA LEU A 850 -26.60 -25.81 41.02
C LEU A 850 -26.29 -27.30 40.88
N THR A 851 -26.97 -27.95 39.97
CA THR A 851 -26.75 -29.36 39.63
C THR A 851 -26.39 -29.53 38.15
N LEU A 852 -25.47 -30.47 37.87
CA LEU A 852 -25.12 -30.87 36.51
C LEU A 852 -25.55 -32.29 36.28
N ASN A 853 -26.47 -32.53 35.33
CA ASN A 853 -27.09 -33.84 35.07
C ASN A 853 -27.70 -34.48 36.38
N GLY A 854 -28.26 -33.64 37.25
CA GLY A 854 -28.83 -34.06 38.56
C GLY A 854 -27.81 -34.33 39.66
N VAL A 855 -26.52 -34.04 39.45
CA VAL A 855 -25.47 -34.15 40.48
C VAL A 855 -25.10 -32.75 40.96
N PRO A 856 -25.10 -32.49 42.27
CA PRO A 856 -24.74 -31.19 42.83
C PRO A 856 -23.33 -30.73 42.41
N LEU A 857 -23.22 -29.54 41.86
CA LEU A 857 -21.96 -28.90 41.59
C LEU A 857 -21.33 -28.35 42.87
N LYS A 858 -20.16 -28.87 43.26
CA LYS A 858 -19.42 -28.38 44.42
C LYS A 858 -18.78 -27.04 44.13
N SER A 859 -19.46 -25.95 44.50
CA SER A 859 -18.85 -24.62 44.48
C SER A 859 -17.92 -24.44 45.70
N ARG A 860 -16.73 -23.89 45.53
CA ARG A 860 -15.78 -23.58 46.64
C ARG A 860 -16.27 -22.44 47.54
N GLU A 861 -17.23 -21.64 47.11
CA GLU A 861 -17.92 -20.60 47.89
C GLU A 861 -19.40 -20.93 47.99
N ALA A 862 -19.91 -21.00 49.21
CA ALA A 862 -21.37 -21.12 49.46
C ALA A 862 -22.02 -19.76 49.07
N PHE A 863 -22.66 -19.68 47.93
CA PHE A 863 -23.55 -18.58 47.57
C PHE A 863 -24.84 -18.73 48.39
N LYS A 864 -24.98 -17.92 49.46
CA LYS A 864 -26.24 -17.88 50.21
C LYS A 864 -27.24 -17.03 49.45
N LEU A 865 -28.30 -17.67 48.98
CA LEU A 865 -29.52 -17.00 48.49
C LEU A 865 -30.07 -16.17 49.64
N GLY A 866 -30.21 -14.84 49.44
CA GLY A 866 -31.00 -13.94 50.24
C GLY A 866 -30.67 -13.80 51.74
N ALA A 867 -29.48 -13.24 52.07
CA ALA A 867 -29.32 -12.52 53.31
C ALA A 867 -29.03 -11.04 52.95
N ALA A 868 -30.00 -10.18 53.18
CA ALA A 868 -29.80 -8.74 53.14
C ALA A 868 -28.61 -8.43 54.06
N SER A 869 -27.44 -8.15 53.47
CA SER A 869 -26.30 -7.60 54.19
C SER A 869 -26.70 -6.18 54.63
N GLY A 870 -26.94 -6.02 55.92
CA GLY A 870 -27.04 -4.72 56.51
C GLY A 870 -25.81 -3.86 56.19
N PRO A 871 -25.89 -2.53 56.30
CA PRO A 871 -24.84 -1.63 55.89
C PRO A 871 -23.52 -1.97 56.60
N MET A 872 -22.50 -2.30 55.83
CA MET A 872 -21.12 -2.40 56.33
C MET A 872 -20.72 -1.06 56.94
N ALA A 873 -20.44 -1.07 58.22
CA ALA A 873 -19.87 0.06 58.94
C ALA A 873 -18.55 0.50 58.25
N ALA A 874 -18.42 1.80 58.02
CA ALA A 874 -17.21 2.39 57.53
C ALA A 874 -16.00 2.04 58.41
N PRO A 875 -14.83 1.75 57.84
CA PRO A 875 -13.65 1.52 58.66
C PRO A 875 -13.25 2.84 59.36
N GLU A 876 -13.13 2.78 60.64
CA GLU A 876 -12.61 3.88 61.46
C GLU A 876 -11.22 4.30 60.96
N SER A 877 -11.08 5.58 60.69
CA SER A 877 -9.82 6.23 60.41
C SER A 877 -8.89 6.13 61.61
N GLN A 878 -7.92 5.24 61.58
CA GLN A 878 -6.75 5.37 62.44
C GLN A 878 -5.88 6.50 61.91
N MET A 879 -5.96 7.64 62.63
CA MET A 879 -4.91 8.66 62.59
C MET A 879 -3.62 8.02 63.13
N ILE A 880 -2.59 8.06 62.31
CA ILE A 880 -1.22 7.90 62.72
C ILE A 880 -0.52 9.22 62.46
N ASN A 881 0.07 9.76 63.52
CA ASN A 881 0.88 11.01 63.60
C ASN A 881 2.00 11.09 62.57
#